data_d6e90b87f7c6875bd086005d88e59f95
#
_entry.id   d6e90b87f7c6875bd086005d88e59f95
#
_cell.length_a   1.000
_cell.length_b   1.000
_cell.length_c   1.000
_cell.angle_alpha   90.00
_cell.angle_beta   90.00
_cell.angle_gamma   90.00
#
_symmetry.space_group_name_H-M   'P 1'
#
loop_
_entity.id
_entity.type
_entity.pdbx_description
1 polymer ?
#
loop_
_entity_poly.entity_id
_entity_poly.type
_entity_poly.pdbx_seq_one_letter_code
_entity_poly.pdbx_strand_id
1 'polypeptide(L)'
;MACAENPEAPVDTSSDTTVDSVVGTDVTDDTKEATSDTRAETTAPVEGDETTAPVEGDETSAPVEDDETTAPVEGDETSAPEETEAETEAATEAVTEEPPVVFDFNAVNATQLKNLFNGANQTTVAIKEDEDGERYAELKTSVADASDPYVSFSASTFRIRAGVPTFDVAEYPYVLLKVRSAGCSSGSFVLYYWAGTASGPAQERSIMEGFDSSETGWQYILFDMTGANGWSGSINGFRFDYMMTAVAAGEALHIAEVQFLKSADSYYKSFDVEWDDIGIAVPDDAKQEAESLLNSVQNATTSYDSYQKENAANEDASLKLWFDHMYTRAPQSGFTPTDKISYLIQLAKNETEGCQFVLAPTTDVSGLKVFVTDFKNADGDTLQTDLHWGYYFDVKGQSIIDPLPPVTYDKNQTMLDWCNGGNAVSENIPVFQKYDGFDIKAGESQSFVLKATTTKDSAPGEYSATVTVMSADGKEIKKATVYVYVWNFTLADESDCKTLMDMGGYDICLSYYDWDADVRNEKGQNLYQSYYDFMLNYRVNCYTLPTENKNGSYGGSASYLNNPRVQAFLALGWKTELTESNVENAYNSLSQNPDWLDKAYFYPVDEPGSIEALDRINAYGEILKAKFPGYKLIAPMHINYATSEGDYFSYVAKSVNVWCPKTFFFNTFAEWFADRDLEYGTTPGLEEKLGSLRDRFWEEQKNGDEVWWYVTRFPNDPEITFIINTDAVNIRTVFWQTKLYGVDGFLYYSINHWSNSEGRYWVNPGSGVPFYHGLDAMHEINSNYPYEVYGNGILIYSGAYFAQTDPVASLRLESIRDGIEDYEYMSMLEKVYGTDVVNGIITEWTTGLGEYSTDVEAFRELRAKLGALVEAAVNAQ
;
A
#
# COMPACT_ATOMS: atom_id res chain seq x y z
N MET A 1 -17.88 36.88 -39.01
CA MET A 1 -17.65 36.74 -40.46
C MET A 1 -17.04 35.41 -40.67
N ALA A 2 -17.78 34.59 -41.07
CA ALA A 2 -18.17 33.68 -42.16
C ALA A 2 -17.46 32.34 -41.89
N CYS A 3 -18.18 31.30 -41.49
CA CYS A 3 -19.02 30.36 -42.29
C CYS A 3 -18.27 29.66 -43.45
N ALA A 4 -18.14 28.38 -43.37
CA ALA A 4 -18.47 27.36 -44.35
C ALA A 4 -18.00 25.99 -43.78
N GLU A 5 -18.86 25.13 -43.41
CA GLU A 5 -19.71 24.16 -44.15
C GLU A 5 -18.99 22.82 -44.39
N ASN A 6 -19.60 21.84 -43.84
CA ASN A 6 -19.49 20.40 -44.02
C ASN A 6 -19.83 20.00 -45.47
N PRO A 7 -19.42 18.85 -45.98
CA PRO A 7 -20.50 17.97 -46.39
C PRO A 7 -20.33 16.48 -46.02
N GLU A 8 -21.48 15.92 -45.85
CA GLU A 8 -21.98 14.60 -45.53
C GLU A 8 -21.44 13.43 -46.37
N ALA A 9 -21.67 12.28 -45.76
CA ALA A 9 -21.55 10.92 -46.31
C ALA A 9 -22.41 10.59 -47.55
N PRO A 10 -22.19 9.44 -48.14
CA PRO A 10 -23.37 8.59 -48.25
C PRO A 10 -23.18 7.12 -47.79
N VAL A 11 -24.23 6.68 -47.16
CA VAL A 11 -24.64 5.31 -46.92
C VAL A 11 -24.88 4.60 -48.26
N ASP A 12 -24.44 3.34 -48.36
CA ASP A 12 -25.17 2.42 -49.26
C ASP A 12 -25.23 1.01 -48.65
N THR A 13 -26.42 0.52 -48.69
CA THR A 13 -26.99 -0.73 -48.24
C THR A 13 -26.97 -1.77 -49.34
N SER A 14 -26.90 -3.04 -48.94
CA SER A 14 -27.59 -4.24 -49.45
C SER A 14 -26.65 -5.43 -49.53
N SER A 15 -26.95 -6.36 -48.74
CA SER A 15 -27.81 -7.56 -48.86
C SER A 15 -27.14 -8.78 -49.49
N ASP A 16 -27.10 -9.79 -48.63
CA ASP A 16 -27.57 -11.16 -48.90
C ASP A 16 -26.86 -12.07 -49.91
N THR A 17 -26.51 -13.20 -49.48
CA THR A 17 -26.94 -14.56 -49.78
C THR A 17 -25.84 -15.59 -49.58
N THR A 18 -26.00 -16.46 -48.62
CA THR A 18 -26.26 -17.89 -48.59
C THR A 18 -25.39 -18.87 -49.39
N VAL A 19 -24.97 -19.93 -48.66
CA VAL A 19 -24.96 -21.38 -49.04
C VAL A 19 -23.82 -21.83 -49.97
N ASP A 20 -23.01 -22.82 -49.74
CA ASP A 20 -23.19 -24.21 -49.41
C ASP A 20 -21.86 -24.96 -49.27
N SER A 21 -21.81 -25.87 -48.34
CA SER A 21 -21.19 -27.16 -48.27
C SER A 21 -20.54 -27.78 -49.53
N VAL A 22 -19.54 -28.64 -49.32
CA VAL A 22 -19.29 -30.01 -49.79
C VAL A 22 -17.86 -30.40 -49.44
N VAL A 23 -17.57 -31.30 -48.47
CA VAL A 23 -17.40 -32.76 -48.49
C VAL A 23 -16.38 -33.31 -49.51
N GLY A 24 -15.50 -34.14 -48.97
CA GLY A 24 -14.82 -35.22 -49.72
C GLY A 24 -13.34 -35.30 -49.33
N THR A 25 -12.97 -36.23 -48.42
CA THR A 25 -12.47 -37.61 -48.66
C THR A 25 -11.26 -37.62 -49.59
N ASP A 26 -10.24 -38.35 -49.42
CA ASP A 26 -9.91 -39.62 -48.82
C ASP A 26 -8.38 -39.87 -48.92
N VAL A 27 -7.77 -40.54 -47.95
CA VAL A 27 -6.97 -41.77 -47.99
C VAL A 27 -5.66 -41.81 -48.83
N THR A 28 -4.55 -42.13 -48.23
CA THR A 28 -3.77 -43.35 -48.15
C THR A 28 -2.39 -43.03 -47.62
N ASP A 29 -1.93 -43.58 -46.51
CA ASP A 29 -1.32 -44.89 -46.27
C ASP A 29 -0.01 -45.13 -47.05
N ASP A 30 1.09 -45.25 -46.32
CA ASP A 30 2.07 -46.35 -46.45
C ASP A 30 3.20 -46.22 -45.42
N THR A 31 3.16 -47.00 -44.40
CA THR A 31 4.04 -48.04 -43.90
C THR A 31 5.49 -48.13 -44.43
N LYS A 32 6.42 -48.23 -43.51
CA LYS A 32 7.35 -49.35 -43.23
C LYS A 32 8.38 -48.95 -42.21
N GLU A 33 8.34 -49.59 -41.07
CA GLU A 33 9.13 -50.78 -40.61
C GLU A 33 10.65 -50.58 -40.79
N ALA A 34 11.40 -50.72 -39.84
CA ALA A 34 11.79 -51.71 -38.80
C ALA A 34 13.32 -51.70 -38.81
N THR A 35 14.06 -51.93 -37.85
CA THR A 35 14.36 -53.03 -36.95
C THR A 35 15.53 -52.62 -36.10
N SER A 36 15.50 -52.82 -34.77
CA SER A 36 16.24 -53.76 -33.96
C SER A 36 17.77 -53.65 -34.06
N ASP A 37 18.53 -53.75 -33.05
CA ASP A 37 18.65 -54.76 -32.04
C ASP A 37 19.67 -54.36 -30.93
N THR A 38 19.28 -54.63 -29.74
CA THR A 38 19.89 -55.45 -28.68
C THR A 38 21.24 -55.14 -28.04
N ARG A 39 21.11 -55.18 -26.72
CA ARG A 39 21.92 -55.97 -25.74
C ARG A 39 23.21 -55.35 -25.26
N ALA A 40 23.60 -55.40 -24.02
CA ALA A 40 23.27 -56.18 -22.83
C ALA A 40 24.06 -55.54 -21.66
N GLU A 41 23.43 -55.53 -20.53
CA GLU A 41 23.80 -56.22 -19.30
C GLU A 41 25.31 -56.30 -19.00
N THR A 42 25.66 -55.78 -17.83
CA THR A 42 26.04 -56.68 -16.70
C THR A 42 26.49 -55.81 -15.50
N THR A 43 25.83 -55.91 -14.45
CA THR A 43 26.06 -56.57 -13.13
C THR A 43 26.91 -55.77 -12.16
N ALA A 44 26.25 -55.51 -11.06
CA ALA A 44 26.88 -55.39 -9.71
C ALA A 44 27.51 -56.75 -9.36
N PRO A 45 28.27 -56.92 -8.31
CA PRO A 45 27.86 -56.68 -6.92
C PRO A 45 28.99 -56.28 -5.93
N VAL A 46 28.59 -55.84 -4.79
CA VAL A 46 28.53 -56.48 -3.47
C VAL A 46 29.69 -56.19 -2.51
N GLU A 47 29.28 -55.81 -1.31
CA GLU A 47 29.73 -56.09 0.04
C GLU A 47 31.05 -55.48 0.49
N GLY A 48 31.12 -55.08 1.65
CA GLY A 48 30.67 -55.31 3.00
C GLY A 48 31.55 -54.44 3.90
N ASP A 49 31.48 -54.23 5.07
CA ASP A 49 30.83 -54.85 6.19
C ASP A 49 31.16 -53.99 7.42
N GLU A 50 30.22 -53.88 8.28
CA GLU A 50 30.26 -53.93 9.76
C GLU A 50 31.44 -53.24 10.48
N THR A 51 31.27 -52.56 11.54
CA THR A 51 30.61 -52.69 12.85
C THR A 51 31.28 -51.68 13.75
N THR A 52 30.77 -51.10 14.70
CA THR A 52 30.03 -51.47 15.90
C THR A 52 29.81 -50.21 16.76
N ALA A 53 28.66 -50.06 17.29
CA ALA A 53 28.46 -49.45 18.62
C ALA A 53 28.65 -50.61 19.63
N PRO A 54 28.54 -50.45 20.90
CA PRO A 54 28.04 -49.42 21.79
C PRO A 54 28.87 -49.24 23.12
N VAL A 55 28.28 -48.55 24.07
CA VAL A 55 28.13 -48.83 25.50
C VAL A 55 28.24 -47.55 26.35
N GLU A 56 27.17 -47.05 26.84
CA GLU A 56 26.59 -46.97 28.19
C GLU A 56 27.57 -46.90 29.38
N GLY A 57 27.12 -46.08 30.29
CA GLY A 57 27.44 -46.14 31.71
C GLY A 57 27.58 -44.73 32.29
N ASP A 58 26.67 -44.24 32.93
CA ASP A 58 25.81 -44.44 34.09
C ASP A 58 26.36 -43.73 35.34
N GLU A 59 25.43 -42.97 35.91
CA GLU A 59 25.18 -42.69 37.31
C GLU A 59 26.09 -41.77 38.16
N THR A 60 25.39 -40.85 38.71
CA THR A 60 25.17 -40.51 40.15
C THR A 60 26.20 -39.56 40.73
N SER A 61 25.86 -38.55 41.42
CA SER A 61 24.90 -38.27 42.50
C SER A 61 25.03 -36.81 42.97
N ALA A 62 23.93 -36.24 43.32
CA ALA A 62 23.86 -35.19 44.34
C ALA A 62 23.97 -35.89 45.72
N PRO A 63 23.99 -35.26 46.84
CA PRO A 63 23.45 -33.97 47.27
C PRO A 63 24.21 -33.24 48.41
N VAL A 64 23.51 -32.27 49.01
CA VAL A 64 23.45 -31.82 50.43
C VAL A 64 24.24 -30.56 50.77
N GLU A 65 23.47 -29.50 50.95
CA GLU A 65 22.96 -28.85 52.19
C GLU A 65 23.98 -28.23 53.14
N ASP A 66 23.54 -27.10 53.56
CA ASP A 66 23.50 -26.42 54.88
C ASP A 66 24.51 -25.26 54.98
N ASP A 67 24.29 -24.19 55.64
CA ASP A 67 23.19 -23.63 56.42
C ASP A 67 23.62 -22.22 56.90
N GLU A 68 22.60 -21.40 57.18
CA GLU A 68 22.55 -20.40 58.27
C GLU A 68 23.39 -19.11 58.29
N THR A 69 22.59 -18.07 58.23
CA THR A 69 22.41 -16.99 59.24
C THR A 69 23.54 -15.98 59.37
N THR A 70 23.27 -14.71 59.29
CA THR A 70 22.62 -13.85 60.29
C THR A 70 22.51 -12.41 59.82
N ALA A 71 21.32 -11.79 60.00
CA ALA A 71 21.19 -10.33 60.21
C ALA A 71 21.17 -10.12 61.75
N PRO A 72 21.00 -8.93 62.32
CA PRO A 72 20.98 -7.53 61.83
C PRO A 72 21.88 -6.62 62.68
N VAL A 73 21.87 -5.28 62.43
CA VAL A 73 21.71 -4.26 63.52
C VAL A 73 21.48 -2.86 62.95
N GLU A 74 20.51 -2.24 63.45
CA GLU A 74 20.00 -0.86 63.34
C GLU A 74 20.96 0.24 63.77
N GLY A 75 20.56 1.44 63.38
CA GLY A 75 20.80 2.73 64.09
C GLY A 75 21.55 3.70 63.21
N ASP A 76 21.23 4.95 63.10
CA ASP A 76 20.27 5.86 63.72
C ASP A 76 20.30 7.18 62.94
N GLU A 77 19.27 7.92 63.08
CA GLU A 77 18.93 9.24 62.54
C GLU A 77 20.06 10.27 62.60
N THR A 78 20.09 11.17 61.58
CA THR A 78 20.01 12.64 61.83
C THR A 78 19.70 13.45 60.56
N SER A 79 18.62 14.12 60.65
CA SER A 79 18.11 15.42 60.12
C SER A 79 18.91 16.20 59.07
N ALA A 80 18.08 16.71 58.14
CA ALA A 80 18.23 17.71 57.12
C ALA A 80 18.94 19.04 57.51
N PRO A 81 19.33 19.87 56.47
CA PRO A 81 18.35 20.85 56.04
C PRO A 81 18.22 21.01 54.48
N GLU A 82 17.05 21.50 54.16
CA GLU A 82 16.63 22.00 52.86
C GLU A 82 17.57 23.06 52.32
N GLU A 83 18.02 22.93 51.10
CA GLU A 83 18.30 24.04 50.21
C GLU A 83 17.51 23.86 48.92
N THR A 84 16.52 24.71 48.76
CA THR A 84 15.78 24.98 47.54
C THR A 84 16.72 25.58 46.50
N GLU A 85 17.17 24.81 45.54
CA GLU A 85 17.62 25.36 44.27
C GLU A 85 16.45 25.31 43.29
N ALA A 86 16.00 26.47 42.87
CA ALA A 86 15.09 26.66 41.76
C ALA A 86 15.79 26.23 40.47
N GLU A 87 15.48 25.09 39.96
CA GLU A 87 15.73 24.75 38.55
C GLU A 87 14.93 25.72 37.70
N THR A 88 15.65 26.57 37.01
CA THR A 88 15.14 27.33 35.87
C THR A 88 14.93 26.31 34.75
N GLU A 89 13.69 25.92 34.54
CA GLU A 89 13.28 25.29 33.28
C GLU A 89 13.73 26.23 32.15
N ALA A 90 14.73 25.80 31.39
CA ALA A 90 14.97 26.35 30.06
C ALA A 90 13.75 25.92 29.23
N ALA A 91 12.80 26.85 29.06
CA ALA A 91 11.79 26.73 28.06
C ALA A 91 12.48 26.45 26.73
N THR A 92 12.35 25.23 26.23
CA THR A 92 12.55 24.92 24.81
C THR A 92 11.62 25.89 24.09
N GLU A 93 12.17 26.83 23.33
CA GLU A 93 11.35 27.60 22.40
C GLU A 93 10.72 26.58 21.45
N ALA A 94 9.45 26.31 21.67
CA ALA A 94 8.62 25.69 20.65
C ALA A 94 8.81 26.53 19.39
N VAL A 95 9.23 25.90 18.31
CA VAL A 95 9.20 26.52 16.98
C VAL A 95 7.72 26.87 16.77
N THR A 96 7.38 28.12 17.02
CA THR A 96 6.03 28.61 16.74
C THR A 96 5.90 28.64 15.23
N GLU A 97 5.17 27.70 14.66
CA GLU A 97 4.73 27.81 13.26
C GLU A 97 4.16 29.20 13.04
N GLU A 98 4.56 29.84 11.95
CA GLU A 98 3.93 31.10 11.58
C GLU A 98 2.44 30.82 11.31
N PRO A 99 1.53 31.57 11.89
CA PRO A 99 0.10 31.33 11.73
C PRO A 99 -0.30 31.39 10.26
N PRO A 100 -1.28 30.58 9.83
CA PRO A 100 -1.78 30.61 8.46
C PRO A 100 -2.31 32.01 8.09
N VAL A 101 -2.25 32.35 6.79
CA VAL A 101 -2.97 33.53 6.28
C VAL A 101 -4.42 33.12 6.05
N VAL A 102 -5.35 33.72 6.77
CA VAL A 102 -6.75 33.35 6.76
C VAL A 102 -7.60 34.43 6.08
N PHE A 103 -8.43 34.03 5.13
CA PHE A 103 -9.50 34.81 4.55
C PHE A 103 -10.83 34.42 5.24
N ASP A 104 -10.98 34.83 6.50
CA ASP A 104 -12.19 34.65 7.28
C ASP A 104 -13.33 35.59 6.76
N PHE A 105 -14.42 34.99 6.33
CA PHE A 105 -15.55 35.77 5.79
C PHE A 105 -16.25 36.65 6.84
N ASN A 106 -15.99 36.42 8.13
CA ASN A 106 -16.43 37.29 9.20
C ASN A 106 -15.67 38.65 9.22
N ALA A 107 -14.47 38.73 8.64
CA ALA A 107 -13.65 39.92 8.61
C ALA A 107 -14.21 41.06 7.74
N VAL A 108 -15.23 40.77 6.92
CA VAL A 108 -15.92 41.79 6.08
C VAL A 108 -17.45 41.69 6.26
N ASN A 109 -18.16 42.77 6.08
CA ASN A 109 -19.63 42.73 6.20
C ASN A 109 -20.29 41.98 5.01
N ALA A 110 -21.52 41.48 5.22
CA ALA A 110 -22.23 40.66 4.23
C ALA A 110 -22.35 41.31 2.84
N THR A 111 -22.57 42.62 2.78
CA THR A 111 -22.66 43.35 1.48
C THR A 111 -21.30 43.40 0.80
N GLN A 112 -20.24 43.64 1.54
CA GLN A 112 -18.88 43.65 1.01
C GLN A 112 -18.50 42.27 0.51
N LEU A 113 -18.79 41.21 1.29
CA LEU A 113 -18.49 39.83 0.91
C LEU A 113 -19.22 39.41 -0.37
N LYS A 114 -20.53 39.67 -0.43
CA LYS A 114 -21.34 39.36 -1.62
C LYS A 114 -20.78 40.01 -2.91
N ASN A 115 -20.29 41.25 -2.83
CA ASN A 115 -19.75 41.99 -3.98
C ASN A 115 -18.38 41.43 -4.45
N LEU A 116 -17.75 40.51 -3.71
CA LEU A 116 -16.52 39.87 -4.10
C LEU A 116 -16.75 38.62 -4.97
N PHE A 117 -17.95 38.05 -4.89
CA PHE A 117 -18.40 36.97 -5.75
C PHE A 117 -18.99 37.54 -7.04
N ASN A 118 -18.35 37.27 -8.16
CA ASN A 118 -18.75 37.77 -9.48
C ASN A 118 -18.50 36.69 -10.56
N GLY A 119 -18.92 36.96 -11.79
CA GLY A 119 -18.68 36.02 -12.90
C GLY A 119 -19.35 34.65 -12.69
N ALA A 120 -20.51 34.60 -12.04
CA ALA A 120 -21.20 33.34 -11.78
C ALA A 120 -21.84 32.77 -13.06
N ASN A 121 -21.72 31.44 -13.20
CA ASN A 121 -22.40 30.67 -14.24
C ASN A 121 -23.29 29.62 -13.56
N GLN A 122 -24.54 29.50 -13.97
CA GLN A 122 -25.54 28.56 -13.42
C GLN A 122 -25.64 28.57 -11.87
N THR A 123 -25.10 29.57 -11.21
CA THR A 123 -24.95 29.71 -9.77
C THR A 123 -25.55 31.05 -9.28
N THR A 124 -26.20 31.01 -8.15
CA THR A 124 -26.58 32.19 -7.36
C THR A 124 -25.80 32.23 -6.07
N VAL A 125 -25.42 33.41 -5.59
CA VAL A 125 -24.67 33.60 -4.33
C VAL A 125 -25.51 34.33 -3.32
N ALA A 126 -25.68 33.79 -2.14
CA ALA A 126 -26.27 34.45 -0.98
C ALA A 126 -25.27 34.43 0.19
N ILE A 127 -25.17 35.52 0.93
CA ILE A 127 -24.38 35.55 2.16
C ILE A 127 -25.32 35.27 3.33
N LYS A 128 -24.97 34.32 4.17
CA LYS A 128 -25.72 33.86 5.33
C LYS A 128 -24.84 33.84 6.57
N GLU A 129 -25.47 33.70 7.72
CA GLU A 129 -24.85 33.46 9.02
C GLU A 129 -25.55 32.24 9.65
N ASP A 130 -24.81 31.35 10.28
CA ASP A 130 -25.37 30.20 11.01
C ASP A 130 -25.73 30.57 12.45
N GLU A 131 -26.15 29.56 13.23
CA GLU A 131 -26.60 29.73 14.61
C GLU A 131 -25.45 30.19 15.55
N ASP A 132 -24.21 29.88 15.20
CA ASP A 132 -22.99 30.26 15.93
C ASP A 132 -22.48 31.64 15.48
N GLY A 133 -23.12 32.25 14.51
CA GLY A 133 -22.76 33.59 13.95
C GLY A 133 -21.65 33.51 12.90
N GLU A 134 -21.32 32.33 12.41
CA GLU A 134 -20.33 32.16 11.34
C GLU A 134 -20.93 32.59 9.98
N ARG A 135 -20.23 33.50 9.31
CA ARG A 135 -20.67 34.02 8.01
C ARG A 135 -20.12 33.18 6.88
N TYR A 136 -21.00 32.79 5.97
CA TYR A 136 -20.62 31.98 4.80
C TYR A 136 -21.30 32.44 3.51
N ALA A 137 -20.70 32.10 2.39
CA ALA A 137 -21.30 32.24 1.06
C ALA A 137 -22.02 30.94 0.69
N GLU A 138 -23.32 30.99 0.51
CA GLU A 138 -24.09 29.91 -0.11
C GLU A 138 -23.96 30.03 -1.63
N LEU A 139 -23.28 29.08 -2.26
CA LEU A 139 -23.19 28.91 -3.71
C LEU A 139 -24.26 27.91 -4.11
N LYS A 140 -25.27 28.34 -4.82
CA LYS A 140 -26.46 27.53 -5.10
C LYS A 140 -26.74 27.45 -6.59
N THR A 141 -26.96 26.26 -7.10
CA THR A 141 -27.31 26.02 -8.50
C THR A 141 -28.64 26.69 -8.85
N SER A 142 -28.69 27.39 -9.98
CA SER A 142 -29.85 28.13 -10.43
C SER A 142 -30.71 27.41 -11.46
N VAL A 143 -30.21 26.30 -12.01
CA VAL A 143 -30.87 25.48 -13.03
C VAL A 143 -30.73 24.00 -12.67
N ALA A 144 -31.67 23.17 -13.12
CA ALA A 144 -31.50 21.71 -13.08
C ALA A 144 -30.53 21.29 -14.20
N ASP A 145 -29.89 20.16 -14.01
CA ASP A 145 -28.87 19.63 -14.93
C ASP A 145 -27.78 20.68 -15.25
N ALA A 146 -27.29 21.35 -14.20
CA ALA A 146 -26.19 22.30 -14.33
C ALA A 146 -24.90 21.55 -14.71
N SER A 147 -24.28 21.92 -15.82
CA SER A 147 -23.11 21.24 -16.37
C SER A 147 -21.78 21.96 -16.10
N ASP A 148 -21.84 23.18 -15.57
CA ASP A 148 -20.66 24.01 -15.26
C ASP A 148 -21.05 25.11 -14.24
N PRO A 149 -21.48 24.74 -13.02
CA PRO A 149 -21.83 25.67 -11.97
C PRO A 149 -20.57 26.23 -11.30
N TYR A 150 -20.29 27.51 -11.48
CA TYR A 150 -19.17 28.17 -10.86
C TYR A 150 -19.42 29.59 -10.43
N VAL A 151 -18.50 30.11 -9.60
CA VAL A 151 -18.44 31.54 -9.27
C VAL A 151 -16.99 31.98 -9.10
N SER A 152 -16.69 33.22 -9.55
CA SER A 152 -15.38 33.83 -9.30
C SER A 152 -15.39 34.65 -8.01
N PHE A 153 -14.28 34.61 -7.27
CA PHE A 153 -14.05 35.32 -6.02
C PHE A 153 -12.83 36.24 -6.14
N SER A 154 -12.99 37.53 -5.80
CA SER A 154 -11.93 38.54 -5.86
C SER A 154 -11.07 38.51 -4.60
N ALA A 155 -10.05 37.65 -4.55
CA ALA A 155 -9.16 37.43 -3.40
C ALA A 155 -8.36 38.71 -3.05
N SER A 156 -7.82 39.41 -4.06
CA SER A 156 -7.06 40.67 -3.83
C SER A 156 -7.92 41.77 -3.19
N THR A 157 -9.17 41.87 -3.60
CA THR A 157 -10.10 42.87 -3.00
C THR A 157 -10.51 42.42 -1.60
N PHE A 158 -10.75 41.12 -1.36
CA PHE A 158 -11.03 40.60 -0.01
C PHE A 158 -9.88 40.93 0.93
N ARG A 159 -8.66 40.58 0.56
CA ARG A 159 -7.43 40.83 1.34
C ARG A 159 -7.36 42.29 1.80
N ILE A 160 -7.56 43.22 0.88
CA ILE A 160 -7.50 44.68 1.18
C ILE A 160 -8.60 45.08 2.16
N ARG A 161 -9.84 44.59 1.96
CA ARG A 161 -10.99 44.93 2.82
C ARG A 161 -10.94 44.31 4.21
N ALA A 162 -10.40 43.07 4.30
CA ALA A 162 -10.22 42.37 5.56
C ALA A 162 -8.95 42.79 6.33
N GLY A 163 -8.10 43.66 5.75
CA GLY A 163 -6.88 44.15 6.38
C GLY A 163 -5.76 43.10 6.39
N VAL A 164 -5.85 42.04 5.58
CA VAL A 164 -4.81 40.99 5.48
C VAL A 164 -3.61 41.56 4.74
N PRO A 165 -2.39 41.45 5.27
CA PRO A 165 -1.15 41.89 4.62
C PRO A 165 -0.94 41.28 3.23
N THR A 166 -0.11 41.88 2.42
CA THR A 166 0.31 41.27 1.14
C THR A 166 1.33 40.18 1.43
N PHE A 167 1.15 39.04 0.82
CA PHE A 167 2.02 37.87 0.91
C PHE A 167 2.24 37.29 -0.48
N ASP A 168 3.30 36.50 -0.66
CA ASP A 168 3.56 35.74 -1.86
C ASP A 168 2.99 34.31 -1.67
N VAL A 169 2.11 33.88 -2.54
CA VAL A 169 1.50 32.54 -2.43
C VAL A 169 2.53 31.42 -2.60
N ALA A 170 3.70 31.69 -3.20
CA ALA A 170 4.78 30.70 -3.28
C ALA A 170 5.34 30.30 -1.90
N GLU A 171 5.09 31.10 -0.86
CA GLU A 171 5.44 30.75 0.54
C GLU A 171 4.39 29.85 1.20
N TYR A 172 3.27 29.60 0.55
CA TYR A 172 2.11 28.87 1.06
C TYR A 172 1.69 27.80 0.05
N PRO A 173 2.35 26.64 0.08
CA PRO A 173 2.09 25.57 -0.89
C PRO A 173 0.75 24.86 -0.70
N TYR A 174 -0.03 25.19 0.32
CA TYR A 174 -1.34 24.58 0.56
C TYR A 174 -2.44 25.63 0.68
N VAL A 175 -3.61 25.32 0.12
CA VAL A 175 -4.85 26.12 0.28
C VAL A 175 -5.91 25.24 0.90
N LEU A 176 -6.49 25.69 2.01
CA LEU A 176 -7.55 24.99 2.72
C LEU A 176 -8.85 25.76 2.59
N LEU A 177 -9.91 25.11 2.15
CA LEU A 177 -11.26 25.67 2.10
C LEU A 177 -12.14 25.05 3.17
N LYS A 178 -12.78 25.89 4.01
CA LYS A 178 -13.82 25.45 4.93
C LYS A 178 -15.16 25.44 4.21
N VAL A 179 -15.73 24.26 4.03
CA VAL A 179 -16.96 24.06 3.23
C VAL A 179 -18.01 23.26 3.99
N ARG A 180 -19.26 23.31 3.51
CA ARG A 180 -20.36 22.48 4.01
C ARG A 180 -21.32 22.19 2.89
N SER A 181 -21.66 20.91 2.69
CA SER A 181 -22.65 20.49 1.71
C SER A 181 -24.06 20.92 2.15
N ALA A 182 -24.86 21.36 1.20
CA ALA A 182 -26.28 21.66 1.37
C ALA A 182 -27.08 21.02 0.22
N GLY A 183 -26.96 19.66 0.16
CA GLY A 183 -27.64 18.84 -0.84
C GLY A 183 -26.88 18.79 -2.17
N CYS A 184 -25.56 18.81 -2.15
CA CYS A 184 -24.74 18.58 -3.34
C CYS A 184 -24.92 17.12 -3.82
N SER A 185 -25.10 16.93 -5.10
CA SER A 185 -25.15 15.58 -5.71
C SER A 185 -23.76 15.07 -6.14
N SER A 186 -22.72 15.89 -6.02
CA SER A 186 -21.34 15.55 -6.36
C SER A 186 -20.41 16.21 -5.34
N GLY A 187 -19.40 15.47 -4.90
CA GLY A 187 -18.34 15.93 -4.00
C GLY A 187 -17.08 16.43 -4.71
N SER A 188 -17.11 16.68 -6.01
CA SER A 188 -15.95 17.17 -6.75
C SER A 188 -15.88 18.69 -6.74
N PHE A 189 -14.72 19.23 -6.41
CA PHE A 189 -14.45 20.66 -6.39
C PHE A 189 -13.21 20.99 -7.23
N VAL A 190 -13.32 21.93 -8.18
CA VAL A 190 -12.17 22.43 -8.93
C VAL A 190 -11.89 23.88 -8.53
N LEU A 191 -10.70 24.07 -7.98
CA LEU A 191 -10.17 25.38 -7.62
C LEU A 191 -9.33 25.93 -8.78
N TYR A 192 -9.88 26.93 -9.50
CA TYR A 192 -9.09 27.74 -10.41
C TYR A 192 -8.52 28.93 -9.66
N TYR A 193 -7.28 29.29 -9.94
CA TYR A 193 -6.60 30.42 -9.29
C TYR A 193 -5.85 31.29 -10.29
N TRP A 194 -5.63 32.55 -9.90
CA TRP A 194 -4.70 33.43 -10.60
C TRP A 194 -3.98 34.34 -9.62
N ALA A 195 -2.67 34.36 -9.71
CA ALA A 195 -1.76 35.10 -8.85
C ALA A 195 -0.73 35.89 -9.66
N GLY A 196 0.03 36.77 -9.04
CA GLY A 196 1.06 37.57 -9.67
C GLY A 196 0.51 38.46 -10.82
N THR A 197 0.99 38.23 -12.03
CA THR A 197 0.58 38.99 -13.23
C THR A 197 -0.62 38.39 -13.98
N ALA A 198 -1.10 37.24 -13.56
CA ALA A 198 -2.23 36.56 -14.20
C ALA A 198 -3.55 37.36 -13.94
N SER A 199 -4.39 37.52 -14.97
CA SER A 199 -5.59 38.36 -14.93
C SER A 199 -6.90 37.61 -14.82
N GLY A 200 -6.87 36.24 -14.76
CA GLY A 200 -8.08 35.44 -14.69
C GLY A 200 -7.79 33.95 -14.68
N PRO A 201 -8.80 33.09 -14.54
CA PRO A 201 -8.69 31.66 -14.53
C PRO A 201 -8.20 31.11 -15.88
N ALA A 202 -7.48 30.01 -15.85
CA ALA A 202 -7.05 29.25 -17.02
C ALA A 202 -6.95 27.78 -16.66
N GLN A 203 -7.17 26.88 -17.60
CA GLN A 203 -7.18 25.44 -17.36
C GLN A 203 -5.86 24.91 -16.77
N GLU A 204 -4.74 25.48 -17.19
CA GLU A 204 -3.42 25.14 -16.63
C GLU A 204 -3.17 25.71 -15.22
N ARG A 205 -4.13 26.35 -14.63
CA ARG A 205 -4.11 26.89 -13.27
C ARG A 205 -5.38 26.46 -12.54
N SER A 206 -5.57 25.17 -12.43
CA SER A 206 -6.65 24.55 -11.67
C SER A 206 -6.19 23.28 -10.99
N ILE A 207 -6.75 23.00 -9.82
CA ILE A 207 -6.56 21.77 -9.07
C ILE A 207 -7.94 21.27 -8.70
N MET A 208 -8.15 19.96 -8.78
CA MET A 208 -9.40 19.30 -8.41
C MET A 208 -9.18 18.48 -7.16
N GLU A 209 -10.09 18.65 -6.19
CA GLU A 209 -10.13 17.88 -4.95
C GLU A 209 -11.56 17.45 -4.63
N GLY A 210 -11.69 16.47 -3.75
CA GLY A 210 -12.98 15.96 -3.30
C GLY A 210 -13.44 16.58 -1.98
N PHE A 211 -14.75 16.49 -1.72
CA PHE A 211 -15.36 16.71 -0.41
C PHE A 211 -16.55 15.76 -0.23
N ASP A 212 -16.89 15.43 1.00
CA ASP A 212 -18.07 14.61 1.27
C ASP A 212 -19.35 15.40 1.01
N SER A 213 -20.04 15.07 -0.07
CA SER A 213 -21.32 15.73 -0.43
C SER A 213 -22.47 15.32 0.48
N SER A 214 -22.35 14.23 1.25
CA SER A 214 -23.36 13.75 2.20
C SER A 214 -23.20 14.39 3.59
N GLU A 215 -21.98 14.85 3.93
CA GLU A 215 -21.70 15.52 5.19
C GLU A 215 -22.35 16.92 5.24
N THR A 216 -23.19 17.13 6.23
CA THR A 216 -23.91 18.40 6.44
C THR A 216 -23.23 19.32 7.45
N GLY A 217 -22.19 18.84 8.12
CA GLY A 217 -21.30 19.62 8.98
C GLY A 217 -20.28 20.43 8.18
N TRP A 218 -19.46 21.23 8.91
CA TRP A 218 -18.31 21.89 8.31
C TRP A 218 -17.19 20.85 8.10
N GLN A 219 -16.61 20.83 6.90
CA GLN A 219 -15.47 20.04 6.49
C GLN A 219 -14.44 20.92 5.79
N TYR A 220 -13.25 20.39 5.55
CA TYR A 220 -12.18 21.11 4.90
C TYR A 220 -11.73 20.40 3.63
N ILE A 221 -11.44 21.17 2.57
CA ILE A 221 -10.81 20.67 1.34
C ILE A 221 -9.40 21.24 1.29
N LEU A 222 -8.39 20.37 1.28
CA LEU A 222 -6.98 20.74 1.16
C LEU A 222 -6.54 20.64 -0.31
N PHE A 223 -6.00 21.71 -0.86
CA PHE A 223 -5.40 21.76 -2.19
C PHE A 223 -3.88 21.85 -2.07
N ASP A 224 -3.17 20.87 -2.58
CA ASP A 224 -1.72 20.93 -2.71
C ASP A 224 -1.33 21.76 -3.94
N MET A 225 -0.79 22.95 -3.67
CA MET A 225 -0.36 23.89 -4.70
C MET A 225 1.13 23.71 -5.05
N THR A 226 1.81 22.69 -4.51
CA THR A 226 3.22 22.43 -4.77
C THR A 226 3.43 22.16 -6.28
N GLY A 227 4.26 22.98 -6.92
CA GLY A 227 4.49 22.85 -8.36
C GLY A 227 3.34 23.38 -9.26
N ALA A 228 2.28 23.93 -8.68
CA ALA A 228 1.15 24.45 -9.43
C ALA A 228 1.55 25.63 -10.35
N ASN A 229 1.10 25.57 -11.58
CA ASN A 229 1.54 26.50 -12.63
C ASN A 229 1.18 27.98 -12.35
N GLY A 230 2.19 28.80 -12.12
CA GLY A 230 2.00 30.23 -11.83
C GLY A 230 1.48 30.53 -10.42
N TRP A 231 1.66 29.60 -9.47
CA TRP A 231 1.42 29.82 -8.05
C TRP A 231 2.56 30.63 -7.44
N SER A 232 2.59 31.92 -7.70
CA SER A 232 3.61 32.85 -7.19
C SER A 232 3.13 34.29 -7.25
N GLY A 233 3.66 35.13 -6.35
CA GLY A 233 3.23 36.51 -6.18
C GLY A 233 1.92 36.64 -5.40
N SER A 234 1.29 37.81 -5.41
CA SER A 234 0.04 38.05 -4.66
C SER A 234 -1.14 37.36 -5.32
N ILE A 235 -2.01 36.73 -4.51
CA ILE A 235 -3.26 36.17 -5.00
C ILE A 235 -4.24 37.26 -5.50
N ASN A 236 -4.74 37.09 -6.71
CA ASN A 236 -5.70 38.02 -7.32
C ASN A 236 -7.15 37.51 -7.23
N GLY A 237 -7.34 36.20 -7.39
CA GLY A 237 -8.67 35.62 -7.26
C GLY A 237 -8.72 34.13 -7.43
N PHE A 238 -9.91 33.59 -7.16
CA PHE A 238 -10.28 32.19 -7.36
C PHE A 238 -11.55 32.10 -8.23
N ARG A 239 -11.69 30.98 -8.93
CA ARG A 239 -12.95 30.48 -9.43
C ARG A 239 -13.24 29.16 -8.74
N PHE A 240 -14.38 29.06 -8.12
CA PHE A 240 -14.89 27.91 -7.42
C PHE A 240 -15.87 27.18 -8.32
N ASP A 241 -15.46 26.04 -8.87
CA ASP A 241 -16.31 25.10 -9.58
C ASP A 241 -16.65 24.00 -8.58
N TYR A 242 -17.71 24.24 -7.81
CA TYR A 242 -18.02 23.52 -6.58
C TYR A 242 -18.83 22.24 -6.80
N MET A 243 -19.14 21.89 -8.02
CA MET A 243 -19.70 20.64 -8.49
C MET A 243 -19.43 20.50 -9.99
N MET A 244 -18.99 19.35 -10.43
CA MET A 244 -18.80 19.10 -11.88
C MET A 244 -20.13 19.07 -12.63
N THR A 245 -21.17 18.54 -11.98
CA THR A 245 -22.55 18.50 -12.47
C THR A 245 -23.52 18.63 -11.28
N ALA A 246 -24.68 19.19 -11.51
CA ALA A 246 -25.74 19.24 -10.51
C ALA A 246 -27.02 18.66 -11.09
N VAL A 247 -27.64 17.74 -10.39
CA VAL A 247 -28.84 17.01 -10.84
C VAL A 247 -30.08 17.87 -10.65
N ALA A 248 -30.15 18.62 -9.57
CA ALA A 248 -31.32 19.43 -9.24
C ALA A 248 -31.01 20.93 -9.11
N ALA A 249 -31.95 21.79 -9.51
CA ALA A 249 -31.83 23.19 -9.17
C ALA A 249 -31.98 23.36 -7.66
N GLY A 250 -31.05 24.10 -7.06
CA GLY A 250 -31.09 24.41 -5.65
C GLY A 250 -30.07 23.62 -4.79
N GLU A 251 -29.28 22.73 -5.36
CA GLU A 251 -28.11 22.17 -4.70
C GLU A 251 -27.12 23.27 -4.34
N ALA A 252 -26.50 23.21 -3.17
CA ALA A 252 -25.67 24.32 -2.71
C ALA A 252 -24.47 23.82 -1.93
N LEU A 253 -23.34 24.52 -2.08
CA LEU A 253 -22.17 24.42 -1.22
C LEU A 253 -22.03 25.74 -0.44
N HIS A 254 -21.74 25.64 0.82
CA HIS A 254 -21.41 26.77 1.69
C HIS A 254 -19.90 26.89 1.80
N ILE A 255 -19.34 28.08 1.72
CA ILE A 255 -17.91 28.36 1.93
C ILE A 255 -17.80 29.46 3.00
N ALA A 256 -17.05 29.21 4.07
CA ALA A 256 -16.90 30.16 5.18
C ALA A 256 -15.49 30.81 5.21
N GLU A 257 -14.47 30.10 4.71
CA GLU A 257 -13.10 30.51 4.93
C GLU A 257 -12.17 29.98 3.83
N VAL A 258 -11.08 30.70 3.56
CA VAL A 258 -9.94 30.25 2.73
C VAL A 258 -8.67 30.47 3.53
N GLN A 259 -7.92 29.42 3.82
CA GLN A 259 -6.63 29.50 4.49
C GLN A 259 -5.49 29.22 3.52
N PHE A 260 -4.34 29.86 3.78
CA PHE A 260 -3.09 29.59 3.08
C PHE A 260 -2.10 29.06 4.12
N LEU A 261 -1.61 27.84 3.93
CA LEU A 261 -0.77 27.14 4.88
C LEU A 261 0.64 26.98 4.31
N LYS A 262 1.66 27.11 5.18
CA LYS A 262 3.06 26.82 4.84
C LYS A 262 3.39 25.33 4.89
N SER A 263 2.63 24.57 5.67
CA SER A 263 2.72 23.12 5.83
C SER A 263 1.31 22.54 5.90
N ALA A 264 1.12 21.34 5.41
CA ALA A 264 -0.09 20.57 5.62
C ALA A 264 -0.22 20.07 7.07
N ASP A 265 0.86 20.10 7.86
CA ASP A 265 0.88 19.58 9.23
C ASP A 265 -0.15 20.26 10.14
N SER A 266 -0.43 21.56 9.92
CA SER A 266 -1.46 22.27 10.68
C SER A 266 -2.88 21.80 10.37
N TYR A 267 -3.12 21.23 9.20
CA TYR A 267 -4.37 20.57 8.86
C TYR A 267 -4.48 19.21 9.53
N TYR A 268 -3.39 18.46 9.53
CA TYR A 268 -3.32 17.12 10.12
C TYR A 268 -3.13 17.13 11.64
N LYS A 269 -2.78 18.26 12.25
CA LYS A 269 -2.70 18.41 13.72
C LYS A 269 -4.02 18.18 14.45
N SER A 270 -5.15 18.20 13.75
CA SER A 270 -6.42 17.76 14.32
C SER A 270 -6.48 16.25 14.61
N PHE A 271 -5.48 15.51 14.13
CA PHE A 271 -5.28 14.09 14.39
C PHE A 271 -4.14 13.83 15.38
N ASP A 272 -3.67 14.84 16.13
CA ASP A 272 -2.75 14.64 17.26
C ASP A 272 -3.42 13.68 18.26
N VAL A 273 -2.91 12.46 18.30
CA VAL A 273 -3.43 11.40 19.13
C VAL A 273 -2.90 11.56 20.54
N GLU A 274 -3.67 12.18 21.39
CA GLU A 274 -3.34 12.24 22.81
C GLU A 274 -3.51 10.86 23.48
N TRP A 275 -2.69 10.56 24.49
CA TRP A 275 -2.81 9.30 25.23
C TRP A 275 -4.20 9.12 25.87
N ASP A 276 -4.87 10.22 26.23
CA ASP A 276 -6.21 10.18 26.82
C ASP A 276 -7.29 9.78 25.81
N ASP A 277 -7.04 9.98 24.51
CA ASP A 277 -7.95 9.60 23.43
C ASP A 277 -7.76 8.12 23.04
N ILE A 278 -6.54 7.59 23.17
CA ILE A 278 -6.26 6.18 22.95
C ILE A 278 -6.78 5.37 24.13
N GLY A 279 -7.89 4.69 23.91
CA GLY A 279 -8.31 3.64 24.81
C GLY A 279 -9.02 4.11 26.04
N ILE A 280 -10.20 4.64 25.89
CA ILE A 280 -11.20 4.78 26.97
C ILE A 280 -11.37 3.48 27.78
N ALA A 281 -10.91 2.34 27.28
CA ALA A 281 -11.01 1.03 27.91
C ALA A 281 -9.68 0.33 28.20
N VAL A 282 -8.51 0.92 27.88
CA VAL A 282 -7.21 0.35 28.30
C VAL A 282 -6.98 0.68 29.78
N PRO A 283 -6.58 -0.29 30.63
CA PRO A 283 -6.28 -0.03 32.04
C PRO A 283 -5.21 1.06 32.22
N ASP A 284 -5.39 1.92 33.21
CA ASP A 284 -4.48 3.06 33.48
C ASP A 284 -3.04 2.61 33.75
N ASP A 285 -2.83 1.46 34.35
CA ASP A 285 -1.52 0.88 34.61
C ASP A 285 -0.81 0.45 33.32
N ALA A 286 -1.54 -0.11 32.36
CA ALA A 286 -0.99 -0.47 31.04
C ALA A 286 -0.65 0.78 30.22
N LYS A 287 -1.47 1.83 30.29
CA LYS A 287 -1.14 3.14 29.67
C LYS A 287 0.13 3.74 30.25
N GLN A 288 0.26 3.76 31.59
CA GLN A 288 1.45 4.30 32.25
C GLN A 288 2.71 3.49 31.93
N GLU A 289 2.62 2.16 31.82
CA GLU A 289 3.74 1.32 31.40
C GLU A 289 4.14 1.61 29.95
N ALA A 290 3.17 1.69 29.03
CA ALA A 290 3.41 2.03 27.62
C ALA A 290 4.03 3.42 27.46
N GLU A 291 3.54 4.43 28.19
CA GLU A 291 4.10 5.77 28.19
C GLU A 291 5.53 5.77 28.72
N SER A 292 5.81 5.04 29.80
CA SER A 292 7.16 4.91 30.34
C SER A 292 8.13 4.26 29.34
N LEU A 293 7.69 3.22 28.62
CA LEU A 293 8.47 2.58 27.58
C LEU A 293 8.78 3.56 26.45
N LEU A 294 7.76 4.25 25.93
CA LEU A 294 7.95 5.26 24.86
C LEU A 294 8.89 6.38 25.27
N ASN A 295 8.71 6.94 26.44
CA ASN A 295 9.59 7.99 26.96
C ASN A 295 11.04 7.50 27.08
N SER A 296 11.26 6.25 27.48
CA SER A 296 12.60 5.67 27.53
C SER A 296 13.24 5.60 26.13
N VAL A 297 12.48 5.14 25.15
CA VAL A 297 12.93 5.02 23.75
C VAL A 297 13.21 6.40 23.14
N GLN A 298 12.31 7.37 23.35
CA GLN A 298 12.46 8.74 22.84
C GLN A 298 13.65 9.47 23.48
N ASN A 299 13.86 9.31 24.78
CA ASN A 299 14.99 9.93 25.48
C ASN A 299 16.34 9.39 24.99
N ALA A 300 16.44 8.11 24.70
CA ALA A 300 17.60 7.53 24.06
C ALA A 300 17.87 8.19 22.70
N THR A 301 16.83 8.31 21.85
CA THR A 301 16.93 8.95 20.53
C THR A 301 17.37 10.42 20.62
N THR A 302 16.81 11.20 21.54
CA THR A 302 17.18 12.61 21.73
C THR A 302 18.67 12.80 22.10
N SER A 303 19.21 11.91 22.92
CA SER A 303 20.63 11.92 23.25
C SER A 303 21.50 11.67 22.01
N TYR A 304 21.08 10.78 21.13
CA TYR A 304 21.77 10.45 19.90
C TYR A 304 21.68 11.58 18.87
N ASP A 305 20.55 12.22 18.71
CA ASP A 305 20.36 13.37 17.83
C ASP A 305 21.27 14.54 18.22
N SER A 306 21.41 14.79 19.49
CA SER A 306 22.32 15.82 19.99
C SER A 306 23.78 15.53 19.60
N TYR A 307 24.22 14.28 19.74
CA TYR A 307 25.54 13.83 19.31
C TYR A 307 25.77 13.97 17.81
N GLN A 308 24.76 13.59 17.01
CA GLN A 308 24.79 13.72 15.55
C GLN A 308 24.84 15.17 15.09
N LYS A 309 24.06 16.07 15.70
CA LYS A 309 24.09 17.53 15.41
C LYS A 309 25.44 18.15 15.64
N GLU A 310 26.15 17.74 16.69
CA GLU A 310 27.52 18.20 16.96
C GLU A 310 28.52 17.71 15.91
N ASN A 311 28.37 16.51 15.42
CA ASN A 311 29.26 15.92 14.42
C ASN A 311 28.95 16.41 12.99
N ALA A 312 27.68 16.65 12.65
CA ALA A 312 27.24 17.13 11.34
C ALA A 312 27.82 18.52 10.99
N ALA A 313 28.14 19.34 11.98
CA ALA A 313 28.76 20.66 11.77
C ALA A 313 30.16 20.60 11.13
N ASN A 314 30.81 19.44 11.14
CA ASN A 314 32.14 19.22 10.58
C ASN A 314 32.17 18.46 9.26
N GLU A 315 31.01 18.17 8.69
CA GLU A 315 30.89 17.37 7.49
C GLU A 315 30.97 18.19 6.18
N ASP A 316 31.28 17.48 5.09
CA ASP A 316 31.36 18.09 3.76
C ASP A 316 29.97 18.59 3.31
N ALA A 317 29.83 19.93 3.26
CA ALA A 317 28.59 20.59 2.84
C ALA A 317 28.23 20.40 1.36
N SER A 318 29.12 19.76 0.57
CA SER A 318 28.87 19.50 -0.85
C SER A 318 27.86 18.38 -1.11
N LEU A 319 27.59 17.54 -0.11
CA LEU A 319 26.59 16.47 -0.17
C LEU A 319 25.63 16.59 1.02
N LYS A 320 24.35 16.77 0.75
CA LYS A 320 23.30 16.66 1.77
C LYS A 320 22.94 15.20 1.96
N LEU A 321 22.72 14.81 3.22
CA LEU A 321 22.12 13.54 3.62
C LEU A 321 21.04 13.85 4.66
N TRP A 322 19.86 13.33 4.48
CA TRP A 322 18.79 13.41 5.47
C TRP A 322 18.03 12.09 5.50
N PHE A 323 17.33 11.85 6.60
CA PHE A 323 16.45 10.70 6.77
C PHE A 323 14.99 11.09 6.58
N ASP A 324 14.20 10.09 6.19
CA ASP A 324 12.77 10.22 6.01
C ASP A 324 12.08 8.88 6.30
N HIS A 325 10.77 8.87 6.33
CA HIS A 325 9.99 7.65 6.44
C HIS A 325 10.17 6.79 5.18
N MET A 326 10.07 5.48 5.36
CA MET A 326 10.18 4.56 4.22
C MET A 326 9.13 4.88 3.15
N TYR A 327 7.96 5.37 3.56
CA TYR A 327 6.83 5.66 2.67
C TYR A 327 6.90 7.01 1.97
N THR A 328 7.80 7.89 2.36
CA THR A 328 8.01 9.16 1.66
C THR A 328 8.62 8.88 0.29
N ARG A 329 7.94 9.33 -0.76
CA ARG A 329 8.47 9.24 -2.11
C ARG A 329 9.24 10.51 -2.45
N ALA A 330 10.44 10.68 -1.89
CA ALA A 330 11.29 11.80 -2.22
C ALA A 330 11.51 11.87 -3.74
N PRO A 331 11.08 12.94 -4.43
CA PRO A 331 11.24 13.03 -5.87
C PRO A 331 12.71 13.19 -6.25
N GLN A 332 13.09 12.74 -7.45
CA GLN A 332 14.47 12.88 -7.94
C GLN A 332 14.89 14.35 -8.08
N SER A 333 13.95 15.23 -8.39
CA SER A 333 14.19 16.68 -8.48
C SER A 333 13.04 17.46 -7.85
N GLY A 334 13.31 18.65 -7.37
CA GLY A 334 12.30 19.45 -6.66
C GLY A 334 12.04 19.00 -5.22
N PHE A 335 12.91 18.18 -4.65
CA PHE A 335 12.84 17.67 -3.28
C PHE A 335 13.08 18.77 -2.24
N THR A 336 12.46 18.60 -1.07
CA THR A 336 12.74 19.43 0.12
C THR A 336 13.44 18.55 1.15
N PRO A 337 14.72 18.83 1.50
CA PRO A 337 15.42 18.08 2.54
C PRO A 337 14.78 18.32 3.91
N THR A 338 14.56 17.28 4.67
CA THR A 338 14.25 17.40 6.10
C THR A 338 15.51 17.75 6.91
N ASP A 339 15.36 18.10 8.16
CA ASP A 339 16.47 18.31 9.11
C ASP A 339 16.83 17.03 9.91
N LYS A 340 16.19 15.91 9.59
CA LYS A 340 16.42 14.61 10.25
C LYS A 340 17.77 14.04 9.83
N ILE A 341 18.72 14.02 10.76
CA ILE A 341 20.10 13.52 10.54
C ILE A 341 20.31 12.09 11.05
N SER A 342 19.32 11.52 11.70
CA SER A 342 19.24 10.14 12.18
C SER A 342 17.81 9.63 12.06
N TYR A 343 17.60 8.33 12.28
CA TYR A 343 16.26 7.73 12.27
C TYR A 343 16.17 6.62 13.32
N LEU A 344 14.98 6.45 13.91
CA LEU A 344 14.65 5.35 14.81
C LEU A 344 13.61 4.44 14.15
N ILE A 345 14.02 3.22 13.86
CA ILE A 345 13.13 2.13 13.42
C ILE A 345 12.64 1.41 14.68
N GLN A 346 11.36 1.10 14.75
CA GLN A 346 10.74 0.37 15.86
C GLN A 346 9.98 -0.84 15.32
N LEU A 347 10.31 -2.04 15.80
CA LEU A 347 9.74 -3.29 15.34
C LEU A 347 9.72 -4.36 16.43
N ALA A 348 8.82 -5.34 16.31
CA ALA A 348 8.78 -6.51 17.19
C ALA A 348 9.79 -7.59 16.77
N LYS A 349 9.80 -8.70 17.47
CA LYS A 349 10.50 -9.92 17.01
C LYS A 349 9.70 -10.60 15.88
N ASN A 350 10.40 -11.20 14.91
CA ASN A 350 9.85 -11.81 13.70
C ASN A 350 9.15 -10.80 12.77
N GLU A 351 9.73 -9.60 12.65
CA GLU A 351 9.22 -8.47 11.87
C GLU A 351 10.32 -7.84 11.02
N THR A 352 9.94 -7.12 9.96
CA THR A 352 10.83 -6.28 9.15
C THR A 352 10.26 -4.88 9.06
N GLU A 353 11.06 -3.88 9.39
CA GLU A 353 10.68 -2.46 9.27
C GLU A 353 11.87 -1.66 8.73
N GLY A 354 11.63 -0.45 8.20
CA GLY A 354 12.68 0.31 7.57
C GLY A 354 12.55 1.83 7.67
N CYS A 355 13.57 2.49 7.13
CA CYS A 355 13.57 3.93 6.92
C CYS A 355 14.14 4.27 5.54
N GLN A 356 13.91 5.50 5.13
CA GLN A 356 14.53 6.06 3.93
C GLN A 356 15.64 7.04 4.33
N PHE A 357 16.70 7.11 3.54
CA PHE A 357 17.61 8.25 3.54
C PHE A 357 17.90 8.69 2.11
N VAL A 358 18.18 9.96 1.95
CA VAL A 358 18.31 10.60 0.65
C VAL A 358 19.64 11.33 0.56
N LEU A 359 20.31 11.20 -0.58
CA LEU A 359 21.55 11.90 -0.91
C LEU A 359 21.28 12.92 -2.02
N ALA A 360 21.71 14.16 -1.80
CA ALA A 360 21.61 15.22 -2.81
C ALA A 360 22.91 16.07 -2.82
N PRO A 361 23.71 15.98 -3.89
CA PRO A 361 24.94 16.75 -4.00
C PRO A 361 24.66 18.18 -4.51
N THR A 362 25.50 19.13 -4.11
CA THR A 362 25.49 20.51 -4.63
C THR A 362 26.24 20.68 -5.96
N THR A 363 27.03 19.69 -6.34
CA THR A 363 27.74 19.59 -7.65
C THR A 363 27.65 18.16 -8.13
N ASP A 364 27.72 17.94 -9.45
CA ASP A 364 27.69 16.60 -10.02
C ASP A 364 28.74 15.70 -9.36
N VAL A 365 28.30 14.53 -8.93
CA VAL A 365 29.16 13.49 -8.36
C VAL A 365 28.98 12.19 -9.13
N SER A 366 30.05 11.41 -9.24
CA SER A 366 30.04 10.12 -9.93
C SER A 366 30.68 9.05 -9.07
N GLY A 367 30.14 7.83 -9.16
CA GLY A 367 30.69 6.64 -8.52
C GLY A 367 30.58 6.65 -6.99
N LEU A 368 29.61 7.37 -6.42
CA LEU A 368 29.35 7.31 -4.97
C LEU A 368 29.02 5.89 -4.54
N LYS A 369 29.55 5.45 -3.43
CA LYS A 369 29.26 4.16 -2.81
C LYS A 369 28.68 4.37 -1.44
N VAL A 370 27.66 3.58 -1.13
CA VAL A 370 26.96 3.61 0.16
C VAL A 370 27.13 2.25 0.84
N PHE A 371 27.59 2.27 2.07
CA PHE A 371 27.75 1.09 2.91
C PHE A 371 26.98 1.28 4.21
N VAL A 372 26.47 0.17 4.72
CA VAL A 372 25.81 0.12 6.04
C VAL A 372 26.42 -1.02 6.83
N THR A 373 26.70 -0.79 8.11
CA THR A 373 27.06 -1.88 9.02
C THR A 373 25.84 -2.68 9.43
N ASP A 374 26.02 -3.89 9.92
CA ASP A 374 24.91 -4.59 10.58
C ASP A 374 24.41 -3.78 11.78
N PHE A 375 23.09 -3.81 12.01
CA PHE A 375 22.53 -3.30 13.27
C PHE A 375 23.03 -4.16 14.42
N LYS A 376 23.56 -3.52 15.45
CA LYS A 376 24.22 -4.17 16.55
C LYS A 376 23.86 -3.56 17.90
N ASN A 377 23.55 -4.42 18.90
CA ASN A 377 23.33 -4.01 20.28
C ASN A 377 24.64 -3.95 21.10
N ALA A 378 24.55 -3.52 22.34
CA ALA A 378 25.69 -3.40 23.25
C ALA A 378 26.36 -4.76 23.57
N ASP A 379 25.60 -5.85 23.55
CA ASP A 379 26.08 -7.22 23.83
C ASP A 379 26.74 -7.88 22.61
N GLY A 380 26.56 -7.27 21.43
CA GLY A 380 27.17 -7.72 20.19
C GLY A 380 26.25 -8.56 19.31
N ASP A 381 24.98 -8.72 19.68
CA ASP A 381 23.98 -9.37 18.83
C ASP A 381 23.68 -8.48 17.61
N THR A 382 23.34 -9.12 16.50
CA THR A 382 23.10 -8.43 15.23
C THR A 382 21.71 -8.75 14.68
N LEU A 383 21.13 -7.76 13.95
CA LEU A 383 19.94 -7.95 13.14
C LEU A 383 20.34 -8.09 11.67
N GLN A 384 19.51 -8.79 10.90
CA GLN A 384 19.65 -8.74 9.44
C GLN A 384 19.45 -7.31 8.96
N THR A 385 20.36 -6.85 8.12
CA THR A 385 20.41 -5.47 7.61
C THR A 385 20.42 -5.50 6.09
N ASP A 386 19.39 -4.91 5.47
CA ASP A 386 19.25 -4.89 4.03
C ASP A 386 19.22 -3.44 3.53
N LEU A 387 20.08 -3.13 2.56
CA LEU A 387 20.16 -1.84 1.92
C LEU A 387 19.69 -1.92 0.48
N HIS A 388 18.69 -1.13 0.15
CA HIS A 388 18.12 -1.01 -1.18
C HIS A 388 18.26 0.43 -1.69
N TRP A 389 18.22 0.62 -3.00
CA TRP A 389 18.14 1.94 -3.60
C TRP A 389 16.81 2.11 -4.30
N GLY A 390 16.26 3.32 -4.26
CA GLY A 390 15.04 3.66 -4.94
C GLY A 390 15.29 3.86 -6.43
N TYR A 391 14.66 3.05 -7.27
CA TYR A 391 14.66 3.27 -8.70
C TYR A 391 13.54 4.23 -9.07
N TYR A 392 13.88 5.30 -9.80
CA TYR A 392 12.93 6.36 -10.15
C TYR A 392 12.19 6.06 -11.45
N PHE A 393 10.87 6.27 -11.40
CA PHE A 393 9.99 6.28 -12.56
C PHE A 393 9.42 7.66 -12.80
N ASP A 394 9.15 7.99 -14.06
CA ASP A 394 8.34 9.16 -14.40
C ASP A 394 6.85 8.79 -14.34
N VAL A 395 6.12 9.39 -13.40
CA VAL A 395 4.67 9.28 -13.26
C VAL A 395 4.10 10.68 -13.41
N LYS A 396 3.42 10.95 -14.51
CA LYS A 396 2.84 12.28 -14.84
C LYS A 396 3.84 13.44 -14.77
N GLY A 397 5.10 13.22 -15.13
CA GLY A 397 6.14 14.24 -15.10
C GLY A 397 6.83 14.40 -13.74
N GLN A 398 6.48 13.59 -12.76
CA GLN A 398 7.19 13.46 -11.49
C GLN A 398 8.01 12.17 -11.47
N SER A 399 9.27 12.29 -11.11
CA SER A 399 10.17 11.15 -10.98
C SER A 399 10.10 10.63 -9.55
N ILE A 400 9.39 9.51 -9.35
CA ILE A 400 9.13 8.90 -8.03
C ILE A 400 9.72 7.50 -7.94
N ILE A 401 10.02 7.04 -6.72
CA ILE A 401 10.55 5.70 -6.47
C ILE A 401 9.42 4.67 -6.35
N ASP A 402 9.65 3.45 -6.86
CA ASP A 402 8.82 2.29 -6.57
C ASP A 402 9.63 0.98 -6.51
N PRO A 403 10.45 0.56 -7.51
CA PRO A 403 11.33 -0.58 -7.33
C PRO A 403 12.45 -0.30 -6.34
N LEU A 404 12.76 -1.28 -5.51
CA LEU A 404 13.78 -1.25 -4.47
C LEU A 404 14.83 -2.35 -4.68
N PRO A 405 15.67 -2.27 -5.70
CA PRO A 405 16.74 -3.24 -5.91
C PRO A 405 17.80 -3.14 -4.81
N PRO A 406 18.42 -4.26 -4.39
CA PRO A 406 19.45 -4.26 -3.37
C PRO A 406 20.71 -3.54 -3.85
N VAL A 407 21.40 -2.87 -2.92
CA VAL A 407 22.73 -2.32 -3.16
C VAL A 407 23.74 -3.43 -3.05
N THR A 408 24.20 -3.96 -4.18
CA THR A 408 25.23 -4.99 -4.26
C THR A 408 26.44 -4.49 -5.03
N TYR A 409 27.61 -4.68 -4.47
CA TYR A 409 28.89 -4.32 -5.11
C TYR A 409 29.67 -5.55 -5.61
N ASP A 410 29.03 -6.71 -5.71
CA ASP A 410 29.69 -7.89 -6.24
C ASP A 410 29.85 -7.74 -7.77
N LYS A 411 31.09 -7.41 -8.17
CA LYS A 411 31.46 -7.19 -9.57
C LYS A 411 31.54 -8.48 -10.39
N ASN A 412 31.46 -9.64 -9.76
CA ASN A 412 31.70 -10.92 -10.40
C ASN A 412 30.40 -11.67 -10.78
N GLN A 413 29.28 -11.27 -10.22
CA GLN A 413 28.00 -11.89 -10.55
C GLN A 413 27.44 -11.24 -11.82
N THR A 414 27.65 -11.90 -12.94
CA THR A 414 26.97 -11.54 -14.19
C THR A 414 25.70 -12.38 -14.31
N MET A 415 24.60 -11.77 -14.78
CA MET A 415 23.36 -12.50 -15.09
C MET A 415 23.63 -13.71 -16.03
N LEU A 416 24.64 -13.59 -16.89
CA LEU A 416 25.13 -14.66 -17.75
C LEU A 416 25.69 -15.86 -16.95
N ASP A 417 26.35 -15.65 -15.81
CA ASP A 417 26.89 -16.75 -15.01
C ASP A 417 25.78 -17.54 -14.31
N TRP A 418 24.72 -16.88 -13.94
CA TRP A 418 23.56 -17.51 -13.34
C TRP A 418 22.66 -18.24 -14.36
N CYS A 419 22.46 -17.65 -15.52
CA CYS A 419 21.77 -18.26 -16.64
C CYS A 419 22.59 -19.41 -17.29
N ASN A 420 23.76 -19.72 -16.80
CA ASN A 420 24.68 -20.73 -17.32
C ASN A 420 24.10 -22.14 -17.29
N GLY A 421 23.52 -22.52 -18.34
CA GLY A 421 23.01 -23.87 -18.60
C GLY A 421 21.75 -23.88 -19.38
N GLY A 422 21.30 -22.80 -19.93
CA GLY A 422 20.20 -22.74 -20.84
C GLY A 422 20.24 -21.45 -21.63
N ASN A 423 19.65 -21.46 -22.75
CA ASN A 423 19.49 -20.35 -23.63
C ASN A 423 19.03 -19.11 -22.88
N ALA A 424 19.97 -18.39 -22.29
CA ALA A 424 19.67 -17.14 -21.63
C ALA A 424 18.96 -16.25 -22.65
N VAL A 425 17.96 -15.52 -22.21
CA VAL A 425 17.46 -14.32 -22.91
C VAL A 425 18.60 -13.31 -22.83
N SER A 426 19.53 -13.55 -23.65
CA SER A 426 20.86 -13.26 -23.42
C SER A 426 21.21 -11.77 -23.57
N GLU A 427 21.73 -11.46 -24.62
CA GLU A 427 22.52 -10.26 -24.91
C GLU A 427 21.67 -9.01 -25.13
N ASN A 428 20.35 -9.12 -25.12
CA ASN A 428 19.41 -8.06 -25.50
C ASN A 428 18.47 -7.59 -24.40
N ILE A 429 18.50 -8.17 -23.17
CA ILE A 429 17.82 -7.58 -22.03
C ILE A 429 18.68 -6.45 -21.51
N PRO A 430 18.23 -5.20 -21.56
CA PRO A 430 18.94 -4.12 -20.92
C PRO A 430 18.92 -4.34 -19.40
N VAL A 431 20.04 -4.75 -18.85
CA VAL A 431 20.25 -4.71 -17.41
C VAL A 431 20.31 -3.23 -17.01
N PHE A 432 19.40 -2.79 -16.15
CA PHE A 432 19.21 -1.39 -15.87
C PHE A 432 20.38 -0.73 -15.23
N GLN A 433 21.01 -1.38 -14.31
CA GLN A 433 22.23 -0.87 -13.75
C GLN A 433 23.07 -1.98 -13.12
N LYS A 434 24.31 -2.04 -13.56
CA LYS A 434 25.37 -2.72 -12.83
C LYS A 434 25.99 -1.70 -11.89
N TYR A 435 25.94 -1.97 -10.57
CA TYR A 435 26.51 -1.02 -9.62
C TYR A 435 28.03 -1.02 -9.64
N ASP A 436 28.59 0.07 -10.15
CA ASP A 436 29.95 0.52 -9.83
C ASP A 436 29.93 1.77 -8.92
N GLY A 437 28.75 2.19 -8.45
CA GLY A 437 28.48 3.41 -7.70
C GLY A 437 27.36 4.23 -8.30
N PHE A 438 26.94 5.27 -7.61
CA PHE A 438 25.85 6.14 -8.02
C PHE A 438 26.40 7.44 -8.63
N ASP A 439 25.87 7.81 -9.79
CA ASP A 439 26.06 9.11 -10.40
C ASP A 439 24.84 9.97 -10.09
N ILE A 440 25.03 11.10 -9.41
CA ILE A 440 23.95 12.01 -9.02
C ILE A 440 24.32 13.42 -9.48
N LYS A 441 23.45 14.07 -10.23
CA LYS A 441 23.66 15.43 -10.68
C LYS A 441 23.29 16.46 -9.62
N ALA A 442 23.87 17.63 -9.72
CA ALA A 442 23.48 18.76 -8.88
C ALA A 442 21.98 19.09 -9.12
N GLY A 443 21.22 19.17 -8.05
CA GLY A 443 19.78 19.37 -8.10
C GLY A 443 18.95 18.10 -8.28
N GLU A 444 19.59 16.93 -8.37
CA GLU A 444 18.95 15.62 -8.30
C GLU A 444 19.25 14.96 -6.94
N SER A 445 18.40 14.04 -6.54
CA SER A 445 18.55 13.22 -5.34
C SER A 445 18.61 11.74 -5.68
N GLN A 446 19.15 10.94 -4.76
CA GLN A 446 19.08 9.48 -4.77
C GLN A 446 18.59 8.97 -3.43
N SER A 447 17.47 8.29 -3.45
CA SER A 447 16.87 7.65 -2.27
C SER A 447 17.42 6.25 -2.04
N PHE A 448 17.54 5.89 -0.77
CA PHE A 448 17.90 4.56 -0.30
C PHE A 448 16.93 4.13 0.79
N VAL A 449 16.58 2.85 0.80
CA VAL A 449 15.76 2.23 1.85
C VAL A 449 16.65 1.27 2.64
N LEU A 450 16.72 1.48 3.93
CA LEU A 450 17.42 0.65 4.88
C LEU A 450 16.42 -0.10 5.75
N LYS A 451 16.52 -1.43 5.78
CA LYS A 451 15.63 -2.29 6.55
C LYS A 451 16.39 -3.06 7.63
N ALA A 452 15.72 -3.23 8.77
CA ALA A 452 16.10 -4.15 9.83
C ALA A 452 15.10 -5.30 9.87
N THR A 453 15.59 -6.53 9.95
CA THR A 453 14.74 -7.73 10.11
C THR A 453 15.15 -8.46 11.38
N THR A 454 14.16 -8.72 12.22
CA THR A 454 14.29 -9.50 13.45
C THR A 454 13.85 -10.94 13.23
N THR A 455 14.36 -11.82 14.05
CA THR A 455 13.88 -13.20 14.19
C THR A 455 13.10 -13.37 15.51
N LYS A 456 12.47 -14.52 15.72
CA LYS A 456 11.83 -14.84 17.00
C LYS A 456 12.81 -14.85 18.18
N ASP A 457 14.10 -15.10 17.88
CA ASP A 457 15.18 -15.20 18.88
C ASP A 457 15.95 -13.88 19.04
N SER A 458 15.62 -12.83 18.33
CA SER A 458 16.26 -11.51 18.45
C SER A 458 16.08 -10.97 19.87
N ALA A 459 17.16 -10.46 20.46
CA ALA A 459 17.08 -9.80 21.76
C ALA A 459 16.29 -8.49 21.65
N PRO A 460 15.41 -8.17 22.61
CA PRO A 460 14.72 -6.88 22.64
C PRO A 460 15.67 -5.76 23.04
N GLY A 461 15.32 -4.51 22.72
CA GLY A 461 16.07 -3.31 23.11
C GLY A 461 16.76 -2.62 21.94
N GLU A 462 17.78 -1.82 22.25
CA GLU A 462 18.40 -0.87 21.32
C GLU A 462 19.49 -1.50 20.45
N TYR A 463 19.48 -1.17 19.16
CA TYR A 463 20.53 -1.49 18.19
C TYR A 463 20.87 -0.25 17.38
N SER A 464 22.04 -0.22 16.78
CA SER A 464 22.45 0.83 15.86
C SER A 464 23.26 0.31 14.68
N ALA A 465 23.17 1.00 13.56
CA ALA A 465 23.98 0.80 12.37
C ALA A 465 24.54 2.14 11.87
N THR A 466 25.65 2.09 11.17
CA THR A 466 26.27 3.26 10.56
C THR A 466 26.13 3.19 9.04
N VAL A 467 25.51 4.22 8.48
CA VAL A 467 25.52 4.52 7.04
C VAL A 467 26.81 5.29 6.73
N THR A 468 27.59 4.85 5.76
CA THR A 468 28.79 5.51 5.29
C THR A 468 28.72 5.75 3.79
N VAL A 469 28.86 6.99 3.37
CA VAL A 469 28.95 7.39 1.96
C VAL A 469 30.39 7.66 1.59
N MET A 470 30.86 7.02 0.53
CA MET A 470 32.23 7.13 0.04
C MET A 470 32.27 7.65 -1.39
N SER A 471 33.28 8.42 -1.71
CA SER A 471 33.61 8.79 -3.09
C SER A 471 34.14 7.60 -3.91
N ALA A 472 34.16 7.76 -5.22
CA ALA A 472 34.70 6.74 -6.15
C ALA A 472 36.14 6.30 -5.84
N ASP A 473 36.96 7.21 -5.32
CA ASP A 473 38.35 6.95 -4.92
C ASP A 473 38.49 6.35 -3.50
N GLY A 474 37.37 6.09 -2.83
CA GLY A 474 37.34 5.39 -1.53
C GLY A 474 37.53 6.30 -0.33
N LYS A 475 37.32 7.61 -0.47
CA LYS A 475 37.33 8.57 0.65
C LYS A 475 35.93 8.62 1.29
N GLU A 476 35.84 8.54 2.61
CA GLU A 476 34.61 8.81 3.36
C GLU A 476 34.19 10.28 3.18
N ILE A 477 32.92 10.50 2.79
CA ILE A 477 32.33 11.82 2.55
C ILE A 477 31.32 12.15 3.65
N LYS A 478 30.43 11.18 3.96
CA LYS A 478 29.36 11.32 4.93
C LYS A 478 29.24 10.08 5.78
N LYS A 479 28.80 10.28 7.01
CA LYS A 479 28.47 9.22 7.95
C LYS A 479 27.24 9.60 8.76
N ALA A 480 26.33 8.65 8.97
CA ALA A 480 25.14 8.84 9.78
C ALA A 480 24.81 7.56 10.55
N THR A 481 24.09 7.69 11.66
CA THR A 481 23.68 6.54 12.48
C THR A 481 22.17 6.36 12.37
N VAL A 482 21.75 5.11 12.23
CA VAL A 482 20.34 4.67 12.29
C VAL A 482 20.19 3.81 13.52
N TYR A 483 19.14 4.02 14.26
CA TYR A 483 18.80 3.30 15.47
C TYR A 483 17.64 2.35 15.22
N VAL A 484 17.60 1.28 15.98
CA VAL A 484 16.49 0.32 16.01
C VAL A 484 16.13 0.06 17.46
N TYR A 485 14.84 0.04 17.76
CA TYR A 485 14.31 -0.48 19.00
C TYR A 485 13.45 -1.73 18.72
N VAL A 486 13.85 -2.85 19.32
CA VAL A 486 13.13 -4.12 19.19
C VAL A 486 12.22 -4.29 20.40
N TRP A 487 10.90 -4.29 20.16
CA TRP A 487 9.89 -4.55 21.20
C TRP A 487 10.02 -5.97 21.75
N ASN A 488 9.70 -6.15 23.02
CA ASN A 488 9.79 -7.45 23.69
C ASN A 488 8.54 -8.33 23.51
N PHE A 489 8.00 -8.38 22.31
CA PHE A 489 7.00 -9.37 21.91
C PHE A 489 7.31 -9.93 20.53
N THR A 490 6.64 -11.01 20.14
CA THR A 490 6.97 -11.76 18.92
C THR A 490 5.73 -11.91 18.06
N LEU A 491 5.81 -11.50 16.80
CA LEU A 491 4.76 -11.80 15.82
C LEU A 491 4.77 -13.28 15.46
N ALA A 492 3.58 -13.85 15.32
CA ALA A 492 3.44 -15.24 14.85
C ALA A 492 3.90 -15.36 13.38
N ASP A 493 4.25 -16.57 12.94
CA ASP A 493 4.42 -16.83 11.50
C ASP A 493 3.07 -16.90 10.79
N GLU A 494 2.05 -17.42 11.47
CA GLU A 494 0.67 -17.38 11.03
C GLU A 494 0.13 -15.96 11.20
N SER A 495 -0.54 -15.45 10.18
CA SER A 495 -1.19 -14.14 10.22
C SER A 495 -2.69 -14.30 10.44
N ASP A 496 -3.26 -13.46 11.30
CA ASP A 496 -4.72 -13.38 11.47
C ASP A 496 -5.39 -12.75 10.21
N CYS A 497 -4.64 -11.99 9.39
CA CYS A 497 -5.05 -11.50 8.07
C CYS A 497 -4.58 -12.46 6.97
N LYS A 498 -5.47 -13.26 6.42
CA LYS A 498 -5.13 -14.15 5.29
C LYS A 498 -4.95 -13.37 4.00
N THR A 499 -4.04 -13.81 3.15
CA THR A 499 -3.82 -13.21 1.84
C THR A 499 -3.85 -14.24 0.73
N LEU A 500 -4.33 -13.86 -0.45
CA LEU A 500 -4.22 -14.65 -1.69
C LEU A 500 -3.95 -13.70 -2.85
N MET A 501 -2.76 -13.81 -3.47
CA MET A 501 -2.38 -12.96 -4.59
C MET A 501 -1.92 -13.82 -5.78
N ASP A 502 -2.31 -13.45 -7.00
CA ASP A 502 -1.86 -14.21 -8.18
C ASP A 502 -0.42 -13.88 -8.52
N MET A 503 0.37 -14.94 -8.73
CA MET A 503 1.75 -14.86 -9.19
C MET A 503 1.92 -15.67 -10.48
N GLY A 504 2.08 -14.97 -11.60
CA GLY A 504 2.20 -15.54 -12.92
C GLY A 504 3.55 -16.23 -13.16
N GLY A 505 3.63 -17.53 -12.92
CA GLY A 505 4.87 -18.30 -13.11
C GLY A 505 5.38 -18.30 -14.55
N TYR A 506 4.50 -18.19 -15.54
CA TYR A 506 4.90 -18.07 -16.93
C TYR A 506 5.64 -16.75 -17.22
N ASP A 507 5.14 -15.64 -16.73
CA ASP A 507 5.77 -14.32 -16.88
C ASP A 507 7.14 -14.26 -16.17
N ILE A 508 7.27 -14.90 -15.02
CA ILE A 508 8.55 -15.06 -14.33
C ILE A 508 9.55 -15.77 -15.24
N CYS A 509 9.18 -16.93 -15.76
CA CYS A 509 10.08 -17.68 -16.64
C CYS A 509 10.48 -16.94 -17.90
N LEU A 510 9.53 -16.23 -18.52
CA LEU A 510 9.81 -15.43 -19.72
C LEU A 510 10.78 -14.29 -19.47
N SER A 511 10.81 -13.73 -18.26
CA SER A 511 11.72 -12.65 -17.95
C SER A 511 13.19 -13.08 -17.80
N TYR A 512 13.46 -14.38 -17.60
CA TYR A 512 14.82 -14.94 -17.45
C TYR A 512 15.23 -15.83 -18.62
N TYR A 513 14.27 -16.46 -19.29
CA TYR A 513 14.53 -17.47 -20.32
C TYR A 513 13.85 -17.10 -21.63
N ASP A 514 14.23 -17.80 -22.69
CA ASP A 514 13.60 -17.65 -24.01
C ASP A 514 12.17 -18.20 -24.02
N TRP A 515 11.39 -17.89 -25.06
CA TRP A 515 9.97 -18.30 -25.25
C TRP A 515 9.68 -19.79 -25.02
N ASP A 516 10.68 -20.64 -25.18
CA ASP A 516 10.56 -22.08 -24.89
C ASP A 516 10.63 -22.42 -23.40
N ALA A 517 10.82 -21.43 -22.52
CA ALA A 517 10.83 -21.66 -21.08
C ALA A 517 9.41 -22.00 -20.61
N ASP A 518 9.30 -23.10 -19.89
CA ASP A 518 8.07 -23.60 -19.30
C ASP A 518 8.28 -23.72 -17.78
N VAL A 519 7.36 -23.15 -17.00
CA VAL A 519 7.34 -23.30 -15.54
C VAL A 519 7.33 -24.76 -15.08
N ARG A 520 6.94 -25.70 -15.93
CA ARG A 520 6.94 -27.14 -15.65
C ARG A 520 8.34 -27.76 -15.75
N ASN A 521 9.30 -27.11 -16.41
CA ASN A 521 10.67 -27.62 -16.39
C ASN A 521 11.35 -27.31 -15.06
N GLU A 522 12.41 -28.04 -14.74
CA GLU A 522 13.11 -27.93 -13.46
C GLU A 522 13.60 -26.50 -13.15
N LYS A 523 14.10 -25.80 -14.14
CA LYS A 523 14.61 -24.42 -13.98
C LYS A 523 13.47 -23.44 -13.68
N GLY A 524 12.35 -23.54 -14.41
CA GLY A 524 11.19 -22.73 -14.19
C GLY A 524 10.55 -23.00 -12.82
N GLN A 525 10.52 -24.25 -12.39
CA GLN A 525 10.03 -24.61 -11.06
C GLN A 525 10.92 -24.05 -9.95
N ASN A 526 12.24 -24.15 -10.07
CA ASN A 526 13.17 -23.57 -9.09
C ASN A 526 13.06 -22.05 -9.03
N LEU A 527 12.90 -21.39 -10.18
CA LEU A 527 12.71 -19.96 -10.23
C LEU A 527 11.37 -19.53 -9.62
N TYR A 528 10.27 -20.22 -9.94
CA TYR A 528 8.96 -19.98 -9.32
C TYR A 528 9.01 -20.19 -7.81
N GLN A 529 9.73 -21.22 -7.34
CA GLN A 529 9.92 -21.50 -5.92
C GLN A 529 10.65 -20.33 -5.23
N SER A 530 11.74 -19.82 -5.80
CA SER A 530 12.48 -18.66 -5.26
C SER A 530 11.57 -17.43 -5.10
N TYR A 531 10.72 -17.17 -6.10
CA TYR A 531 9.76 -16.08 -6.05
C TYR A 531 8.67 -16.31 -4.99
N TYR A 532 8.18 -17.53 -4.87
CA TYR A 532 7.21 -17.89 -3.84
C TYR A 532 7.78 -17.74 -2.42
N ASP A 533 9.00 -18.22 -2.20
CA ASP A 533 9.72 -18.08 -0.93
C ASP A 533 9.96 -16.60 -0.58
N PHE A 534 10.26 -15.79 -1.60
CA PHE A 534 10.36 -14.33 -1.44
C PHE A 534 9.02 -13.73 -0.96
N MET A 535 7.90 -14.09 -1.58
CA MET A 535 6.58 -13.56 -1.17
C MET A 535 6.19 -14.00 0.24
N LEU A 536 6.57 -15.19 0.69
CA LEU A 536 6.34 -15.63 2.07
C LEU A 536 7.10 -14.78 3.10
N ASN A 537 8.25 -14.19 2.74
CA ASN A 537 8.95 -13.24 3.62
C ASN A 537 8.18 -11.92 3.76
N TYR A 538 7.31 -11.61 2.79
CA TYR A 538 6.37 -10.48 2.85
C TYR A 538 5.01 -10.85 3.45
N ARG A 539 4.85 -12.04 4.05
CA ARG A 539 3.59 -12.56 4.61
C ARG A 539 2.45 -12.68 3.60
N VAL A 540 2.80 -12.76 2.32
CA VAL A 540 1.86 -12.88 1.21
C VAL A 540 1.81 -14.31 0.71
N ASN A 541 0.61 -14.89 0.65
CA ASN A 541 0.35 -16.19 0.05
C ASN A 541 -0.05 -16.04 -1.41
N CYS A 542 0.54 -16.84 -2.29
CA CYS A 542 0.21 -16.82 -3.70
C CYS A 542 -0.78 -17.94 -4.05
N TYR A 543 -1.54 -17.74 -5.15
CA TYR A 543 -2.57 -18.67 -5.60
C TYR A 543 -2.07 -20.11 -5.73
N THR A 544 -0.91 -20.30 -6.34
CA THR A 544 -0.38 -21.62 -6.69
C THR A 544 0.83 -21.97 -5.83
N LEU A 545 0.78 -23.12 -5.16
CA LEU A 545 1.93 -23.65 -4.41
C LEU A 545 3.03 -24.10 -5.38
N PRO A 546 4.31 -23.92 -5.03
CA PRO A 546 5.40 -24.58 -5.76
C PRO A 546 5.18 -26.11 -5.81
N THR A 547 5.55 -26.73 -6.92
CA THR A 547 5.39 -28.16 -7.17
C THR A 547 3.95 -28.68 -7.18
N GLU A 548 2.95 -27.80 -7.23
CA GLU A 548 1.57 -28.20 -7.34
C GLU A 548 1.30 -28.94 -8.67
N ASN A 549 0.52 -29.99 -8.57
CA ASN A 549 -0.01 -30.69 -9.73
C ASN A 549 -1.51 -30.35 -9.91
N LYS A 550 -1.87 -29.71 -11.03
CA LYS A 550 -3.26 -29.34 -11.37
C LYS A 550 -4.27 -30.49 -11.36
N ASN A 551 -3.81 -31.73 -11.24
CA ASN A 551 -4.67 -32.91 -11.08
C ASN A 551 -5.10 -33.19 -9.63
N GLY A 552 -4.80 -32.30 -8.68
CA GLY A 552 -5.16 -32.44 -7.28
C GLY A 552 -4.19 -33.28 -6.45
N SER A 553 -2.91 -33.35 -6.84
CA SER A 553 -1.87 -34.02 -6.05
C SER A 553 -0.96 -33.01 -5.37
N TYR A 554 -0.92 -32.99 -4.05
CA TYR A 554 -0.18 -32.01 -3.24
C TYR A 554 1.01 -32.61 -2.48
N GLY A 555 1.36 -33.87 -2.72
CA GLY A 555 2.48 -34.52 -2.04
C GLY A 555 3.84 -33.81 -2.25
N GLY A 556 4.05 -33.22 -3.42
CA GLY A 556 5.24 -32.44 -3.74
C GLY A 556 5.31 -31.10 -2.99
N SER A 557 4.17 -30.56 -2.57
CA SER A 557 4.06 -29.27 -1.88
C SER A 557 4.00 -29.40 -0.35
N ALA A 558 4.26 -30.60 0.20
CA ALA A 558 4.12 -30.86 1.64
C ALA A 558 4.97 -29.93 2.52
N SER A 559 6.16 -29.53 2.07
CA SER A 559 7.01 -28.58 2.81
C SER A 559 6.34 -27.21 2.95
N TYR A 560 5.66 -26.75 1.91
CA TYR A 560 4.91 -25.49 1.94
C TYR A 560 3.64 -25.60 2.77
N LEU A 561 2.87 -26.68 2.61
CA LEU A 561 1.66 -26.91 3.39
C LEU A 561 1.92 -27.02 4.90
N ASN A 562 3.11 -27.50 5.29
CA ASN A 562 3.56 -27.54 6.69
C ASN A 562 4.21 -26.22 7.15
N ASN A 563 4.47 -25.27 6.25
CA ASN A 563 5.01 -23.97 6.64
C ASN A 563 3.88 -23.15 7.28
N PRO A 564 4.05 -22.63 8.50
CA PRO A 564 3.03 -21.83 9.16
C PRO A 564 2.71 -20.51 8.44
N ARG A 565 3.65 -19.96 7.66
CA ARG A 565 3.39 -18.76 6.83
C ARG A 565 2.48 -19.03 5.64
N VAL A 566 2.29 -20.28 5.24
CA VAL A 566 1.32 -20.66 4.21
C VAL A 566 -0.03 -20.93 4.88
N GLN A 567 -0.99 -20.04 4.68
CA GLN A 567 -2.32 -20.10 5.29
C GLN A 567 -3.45 -20.24 4.28
N ALA A 568 -3.17 -19.93 3.03
CA ALA A 568 -4.13 -20.02 1.95
C ALA A 568 -3.45 -20.36 0.61
N PHE A 569 -4.14 -21.14 -0.22
CA PHE A 569 -3.77 -21.41 -1.62
C PHE A 569 -5.02 -21.83 -2.40
N LEU A 570 -4.99 -21.71 -3.73
CA LEU A 570 -6.09 -22.16 -4.58
C LEU A 570 -5.92 -23.64 -4.93
N ALA A 571 -6.76 -24.47 -4.34
CA ALA A 571 -6.84 -25.87 -4.71
C ALA A 571 -7.33 -25.99 -6.16
N LEU A 572 -6.58 -26.76 -6.97
CA LEU A 572 -6.79 -26.94 -8.42
C LEU A 572 -6.49 -25.68 -9.28
N GLY A 573 -6.10 -24.56 -8.67
CA GLY A 573 -5.72 -23.33 -9.35
C GLY A 573 -6.90 -22.45 -9.79
N TRP A 574 -6.56 -21.26 -10.27
CA TRP A 574 -7.51 -20.23 -10.67
C TRP A 574 -8.28 -20.58 -11.95
N LYS A 575 -9.59 -20.32 -11.97
CA LYS A 575 -10.51 -20.58 -13.10
C LYS A 575 -10.47 -22.03 -13.64
N THR A 576 -10.09 -22.98 -12.80
CA THR A 576 -10.08 -24.38 -13.19
C THR A 576 -11.50 -24.96 -13.15
N GLU A 577 -11.87 -25.73 -14.16
CA GLU A 577 -13.11 -26.48 -14.17
C GLU A 577 -13.10 -27.54 -13.06
N LEU A 578 -14.08 -27.48 -12.15
CA LEU A 578 -14.24 -28.47 -11.09
C LEU A 578 -15.06 -29.68 -11.59
N THR A 579 -14.46 -30.82 -11.45
CA THR A 579 -15.10 -32.13 -11.72
C THR A 579 -15.11 -32.97 -10.44
N GLU A 580 -16.02 -33.90 -10.32
CA GLU A 580 -16.00 -34.82 -9.17
C GLU A 580 -14.64 -35.51 -8.99
N SER A 581 -13.96 -35.86 -10.09
CA SER A 581 -12.69 -36.57 -10.04
C SER A 581 -11.53 -35.71 -9.52
N ASN A 582 -11.37 -34.47 -10.03
CA ASN A 582 -10.27 -33.64 -9.59
C ASN A 582 -10.46 -33.09 -8.16
N VAL A 583 -11.71 -32.80 -7.77
CA VAL A 583 -12.05 -32.41 -6.40
C VAL A 583 -11.84 -33.55 -5.42
N GLU A 584 -12.23 -34.78 -5.76
CA GLU A 584 -12.02 -35.96 -4.93
C GLU A 584 -10.51 -36.28 -4.79
N ASN A 585 -9.73 -36.12 -5.86
CA ASN A 585 -8.28 -36.28 -5.81
C ASN A 585 -7.64 -35.22 -4.87
N ALA A 586 -8.07 -33.98 -4.97
CA ALA A 586 -7.58 -32.91 -4.09
C ALA A 586 -7.90 -33.20 -2.63
N TYR A 587 -9.13 -33.61 -2.32
CA TYR A 587 -9.53 -34.01 -0.97
C TYR A 587 -8.68 -35.17 -0.45
N ASN A 588 -8.52 -36.22 -1.23
CA ASN A 588 -7.75 -37.40 -0.84
C ASN A 588 -6.27 -37.08 -0.59
N SER A 589 -5.71 -36.12 -1.34
CA SER A 589 -4.33 -35.68 -1.16
C SER A 589 -4.18 -34.79 0.07
N LEU A 590 -5.09 -33.83 0.28
CA LEU A 590 -4.99 -32.85 1.37
C LEU A 590 -5.46 -33.43 2.72
N SER A 591 -6.43 -34.36 2.72
CA SER A 591 -6.94 -34.99 3.96
C SER A 591 -5.93 -35.87 4.68
N GLN A 592 -4.73 -36.07 4.13
CA GLN A 592 -3.61 -36.70 4.84
C GLN A 592 -3.16 -35.88 6.07
N ASN A 593 -3.38 -34.57 6.05
CA ASN A 593 -3.21 -33.68 7.20
C ASN A 593 -4.41 -32.72 7.27
N PRO A 594 -5.20 -32.70 8.37
CA PRO A 594 -6.32 -31.79 8.53
C PRO A 594 -5.97 -30.30 8.30
N ASP A 595 -4.80 -29.87 8.77
CA ASP A 595 -4.33 -28.48 8.64
C ASP A 595 -4.14 -28.07 7.17
N TRP A 596 -3.90 -29.02 6.26
CA TRP A 596 -3.79 -28.75 4.84
C TRP A 596 -5.14 -28.46 4.19
N LEU A 597 -6.21 -29.14 4.68
CA LEU A 597 -7.55 -28.90 4.18
C LEU A 597 -8.03 -27.48 4.50
N ASP A 598 -7.69 -26.98 5.68
CA ASP A 598 -8.11 -25.67 6.14
C ASP A 598 -7.49 -24.52 5.35
N LYS A 599 -6.34 -24.76 4.71
CA LYS A 599 -5.64 -23.79 3.84
C LYS A 599 -6.13 -23.78 2.39
N ALA A 600 -7.02 -24.70 2.00
CA ALA A 600 -7.41 -24.92 0.61
C ALA A 600 -8.68 -24.13 0.23
N TYR A 601 -8.56 -23.25 -0.75
CA TYR A 601 -9.63 -22.43 -1.31
C TYR A 601 -9.90 -22.84 -2.76
N PHE A 602 -11.13 -22.66 -3.24
CA PHE A 602 -11.53 -22.89 -4.63
C PHE A 602 -12.01 -21.58 -5.26
N TYR A 603 -11.45 -21.24 -6.41
CA TYR A 603 -11.77 -20.02 -7.15
C TYR A 603 -12.01 -20.35 -8.64
N PRO A 604 -13.12 -21.05 -8.98
CA PRO A 604 -13.37 -21.53 -10.34
C PRO A 604 -14.01 -20.49 -11.27
N VAL A 605 -14.66 -19.46 -10.75
CA VAL A 605 -15.36 -18.42 -11.53
C VAL A 605 -14.98 -17.05 -11.00
N ASP A 606 -14.46 -16.21 -11.89
CA ASP A 606 -14.05 -14.86 -11.60
C ASP A 606 -15.10 -13.86 -12.06
N GLU A 607 -15.43 -12.89 -11.20
CA GLU A 607 -16.33 -11.77 -11.45
C GLU A 607 -17.59 -12.17 -12.27
N PRO A 608 -18.46 -13.04 -11.74
CA PRO A 608 -19.58 -13.59 -12.50
C PRO A 608 -20.58 -12.50 -12.90
N GLY A 609 -20.65 -12.19 -14.19
CA GLY A 609 -21.52 -11.14 -14.74
C GLY A 609 -22.80 -11.67 -15.41
N SER A 610 -23.09 -12.96 -15.32
CA SER A 610 -24.29 -13.56 -15.96
C SER A 610 -24.89 -14.69 -15.12
N ILE A 611 -26.17 -14.99 -15.37
CA ILE A 611 -26.84 -16.10 -14.70
C ILE A 611 -26.13 -17.43 -14.97
N GLU A 612 -25.61 -17.65 -16.18
CA GLU A 612 -24.88 -18.86 -16.53
C GLU A 612 -23.59 -18.99 -15.70
N ALA A 613 -22.92 -17.88 -15.37
CA ALA A 613 -21.75 -17.89 -14.50
C ALA A 613 -22.14 -18.24 -13.06
N LEU A 614 -23.25 -17.70 -12.56
CA LEU A 614 -23.81 -18.03 -11.26
C LEU A 614 -24.29 -19.47 -11.16
N ASP A 615 -24.90 -19.99 -12.22
CA ASP A 615 -25.29 -21.43 -12.33
C ASP A 615 -24.06 -22.34 -12.23
N ARG A 616 -22.92 -21.94 -12.85
CA ARG A 616 -21.67 -22.69 -12.72
C ARG A 616 -21.13 -22.66 -11.27
N ILE A 617 -21.17 -21.51 -10.59
CA ILE A 617 -20.81 -21.44 -9.16
C ILE A 617 -21.65 -22.42 -8.35
N ASN A 618 -22.97 -22.42 -8.56
CA ASN A 618 -23.86 -23.35 -7.86
C ASN A 618 -23.59 -24.81 -8.19
N ALA A 619 -23.33 -25.14 -9.44
CA ALA A 619 -22.96 -26.48 -9.86
C ALA A 619 -21.66 -26.95 -9.23
N TYR A 620 -20.65 -26.08 -9.16
CA TYR A 620 -19.38 -26.37 -8.49
C TYR A 620 -19.56 -26.52 -6.97
N GLY A 621 -20.40 -25.69 -6.35
CA GLY A 621 -20.78 -25.83 -4.95
C GLY A 621 -21.36 -27.19 -4.62
N GLU A 622 -22.21 -27.77 -5.49
CA GLU A 622 -22.76 -29.11 -5.29
C GLU A 622 -21.68 -30.20 -5.41
N ILE A 623 -20.71 -30.04 -6.32
CA ILE A 623 -19.57 -30.96 -6.43
C ILE A 623 -18.71 -30.89 -5.16
N LEU A 624 -18.41 -29.68 -4.72
CA LEU A 624 -17.58 -29.44 -3.54
C LEU A 624 -18.26 -29.99 -2.27
N LYS A 625 -19.54 -29.75 -2.06
CA LYS A 625 -20.31 -30.32 -0.96
C LYS A 625 -20.25 -31.84 -0.92
N ALA A 626 -20.28 -32.48 -2.08
CA ALA A 626 -20.28 -33.93 -2.19
C ALA A 626 -18.89 -34.56 -2.00
N LYS A 627 -17.83 -33.88 -2.43
CA LYS A 627 -16.48 -34.46 -2.56
C LYS A 627 -15.42 -33.84 -1.67
N PHE A 628 -15.64 -32.62 -1.13
CA PHE A 628 -14.68 -31.89 -0.31
C PHE A 628 -15.39 -31.28 0.93
N PRO A 629 -15.65 -32.08 1.98
CA PRO A 629 -16.26 -31.57 3.21
C PRO A 629 -15.42 -30.44 3.83
N GLY A 630 -16.06 -29.33 4.21
CA GLY A 630 -15.40 -28.15 4.73
C GLY A 630 -14.74 -27.27 3.65
N TYR A 631 -15.18 -27.40 2.39
CA TYR A 631 -14.67 -26.59 1.29
C TYR A 631 -14.81 -25.09 1.54
N LYS A 632 -13.94 -24.30 0.92
CA LYS A 632 -13.96 -22.84 0.90
C LYS A 632 -14.04 -22.37 -0.56
N LEU A 633 -15.22 -21.90 -0.97
CA LEU A 633 -15.48 -21.42 -2.32
C LEU A 633 -15.52 -19.90 -2.36
N ILE A 634 -14.47 -19.30 -2.97
CA ILE A 634 -14.37 -17.86 -3.18
C ILE A 634 -15.15 -17.44 -4.42
N ALA A 635 -15.94 -16.39 -4.30
CA ALA A 635 -16.57 -15.72 -5.42
C ALA A 635 -16.28 -14.22 -5.38
N PRO A 636 -15.18 -13.75 -6.02
CA PRO A 636 -14.96 -12.33 -6.21
C PRO A 636 -16.05 -11.74 -7.09
N MET A 637 -16.72 -10.70 -6.62
CA MET A 637 -17.83 -10.09 -7.33
C MET A 637 -17.60 -8.59 -7.52
N HIS A 638 -17.58 -8.19 -8.77
CA HIS A 638 -17.22 -6.83 -9.15
C HIS A 638 -18.41 -5.86 -9.08
N ILE A 639 -19.60 -6.20 -9.61
CA ILE A 639 -20.64 -5.18 -9.81
C ILE A 639 -22.07 -5.65 -9.54
N ASN A 640 -22.37 -6.92 -9.65
CA ASN A 640 -23.76 -7.34 -9.78
C ASN A 640 -24.20 -8.32 -8.71
N TYR A 641 -24.28 -7.85 -7.46
CA TYR A 641 -24.98 -8.61 -6.42
C TYR A 641 -26.50 -8.62 -6.63
N ALA A 642 -27.04 -7.66 -7.39
CA ALA A 642 -28.41 -7.71 -7.89
C ALA A 642 -28.57 -6.93 -9.20
N THR A 643 -29.50 -7.40 -10.03
CA THR A 643 -29.96 -6.73 -11.24
C THR A 643 -31.48 -6.56 -11.21
N SER A 644 -32.05 -5.95 -12.28
CA SER A 644 -33.51 -5.98 -12.49
C SER A 644 -34.07 -7.40 -12.50
N GLU A 645 -33.27 -8.41 -12.79
CA GLU A 645 -33.65 -9.81 -12.93
C GLU A 645 -33.61 -10.58 -11.60
N GLY A 646 -32.84 -10.12 -10.57
CA GLY A 646 -32.81 -10.83 -9.28
C GLY A 646 -31.74 -10.39 -8.30
N ASP A 647 -31.80 -10.95 -7.12
CA ASP A 647 -30.80 -10.85 -6.07
C ASP A 647 -29.75 -11.97 -6.24
N TYR A 648 -28.61 -11.62 -6.83
CA TYR A 648 -27.56 -12.59 -7.12
C TYR A 648 -26.80 -13.03 -5.87
N PHE A 649 -26.76 -12.20 -4.84
CA PHE A 649 -26.19 -12.58 -3.55
C PHE A 649 -26.94 -13.83 -3.02
N SER A 650 -28.25 -13.72 -2.83
CA SER A 650 -29.07 -14.85 -2.35
C SER A 650 -29.04 -16.06 -3.30
N TYR A 651 -28.84 -15.82 -4.60
CA TYR A 651 -28.79 -16.87 -5.60
C TYR A 651 -27.61 -17.83 -5.41
N VAL A 652 -26.44 -17.32 -5.00
CA VAL A 652 -25.21 -18.10 -4.81
C VAL A 652 -24.91 -18.44 -3.36
N ALA A 653 -25.59 -17.82 -2.39
CA ALA A 653 -25.38 -18.02 -0.94
C ALA A 653 -25.44 -19.49 -0.50
N LYS A 654 -26.17 -20.34 -1.24
CA LYS A 654 -26.20 -21.78 -0.97
C LYS A 654 -24.87 -22.51 -1.31
N SER A 655 -23.95 -21.87 -2.02
CA SER A 655 -22.72 -22.49 -2.54
C SER A 655 -21.46 -21.75 -2.13
N VAL A 656 -21.50 -20.43 -2.12
CA VAL A 656 -20.40 -19.56 -1.69
C VAL A 656 -20.35 -19.53 -0.16
N ASN A 657 -19.15 -19.60 0.38
CA ASN A 657 -18.87 -19.47 1.80
C ASN A 657 -17.56 -18.71 2.09
N VAL A 658 -16.99 -18.10 1.04
CA VAL A 658 -15.95 -17.07 1.15
C VAL A 658 -16.38 -15.91 0.24
N TRP A 659 -16.98 -14.91 0.84
CA TRP A 659 -17.44 -13.70 0.15
C TRP A 659 -16.26 -12.79 -0.10
N CYS A 660 -16.06 -12.35 -1.33
CA CYS A 660 -14.92 -11.53 -1.70
C CYS A 660 -15.36 -10.38 -2.62
N PRO A 661 -16.05 -9.36 -2.10
CA PRO A 661 -16.37 -8.15 -2.86
C PRO A 661 -15.14 -7.22 -2.98
N LYS A 662 -15.24 -6.21 -3.86
CA LYS A 662 -14.34 -5.05 -3.79
C LYS A 662 -14.62 -4.24 -2.52
N THR A 663 -13.60 -3.56 -2.02
CA THR A 663 -13.66 -2.78 -0.77
C THR A 663 -14.86 -1.85 -0.71
N PHE A 664 -15.15 -1.12 -1.77
CA PHE A 664 -16.24 -0.14 -1.84
C PHE A 664 -17.65 -0.68 -1.55
N PHE A 665 -17.87 -2.00 -1.63
CA PHE A 665 -19.18 -2.57 -1.25
C PHE A 665 -19.45 -2.50 0.26
N PHE A 666 -18.44 -2.14 1.04
CA PHE A 666 -18.58 -1.88 2.47
C PHE A 666 -18.97 -0.44 2.79
N ASN A 667 -18.94 0.46 1.82
CA ASN A 667 -19.49 1.81 1.97
C ASN A 667 -21.02 1.79 2.11
N THR A 668 -21.57 2.86 2.63
CA THR A 668 -23.02 3.05 2.59
C THR A 668 -23.49 3.14 1.13
N PHE A 669 -24.75 2.87 0.91
CA PHE A 669 -25.30 2.88 -0.44
C PHE A 669 -25.20 4.26 -1.12
N ALA A 670 -25.29 5.33 -0.34
CA ALA A 670 -25.11 6.70 -0.82
C ALA A 670 -23.67 7.00 -1.24
N GLU A 671 -22.69 6.61 -0.43
CA GLU A 671 -21.26 6.70 -0.73
C GLU A 671 -20.91 5.87 -1.97
N TRP A 672 -21.43 4.66 -2.07
CA TRP A 672 -21.21 3.78 -3.20
C TRP A 672 -21.70 4.34 -4.54
N PHE A 673 -22.78 5.13 -4.57
CA PHE A 673 -23.29 5.78 -5.79
C PHE A 673 -22.64 7.13 -6.07
N ALA A 674 -22.21 7.86 -5.05
CA ALA A 674 -21.53 9.14 -5.22
C ALA A 674 -20.20 9.01 -5.97
N ASP A 675 -19.49 7.93 -5.73
CA ASP A 675 -18.12 7.68 -6.24
C ASP A 675 -18.09 7.05 -7.65
N ARG A 676 -19.25 6.86 -8.28
CA ARG A 676 -19.31 6.20 -9.58
C ARG A 676 -19.94 7.08 -10.61
N ASP A 677 -19.08 7.59 -11.46
CA ASP A 677 -19.50 7.90 -12.80
C ASP A 677 -20.36 6.76 -13.34
N LEU A 678 -21.62 6.97 -13.35
CA LEU A 678 -22.82 6.36 -13.87
C LEU A 678 -22.71 5.32 -15.02
N GLU A 679 -21.54 4.77 -15.28
CA GLU A 679 -21.33 3.77 -16.34
C GLU A 679 -22.06 2.45 -16.06
N TYR A 680 -22.37 2.23 -14.77
CA TYR A 680 -23.15 1.07 -14.34
C TYR A 680 -24.53 1.51 -13.86
N GLY A 681 -25.36 1.90 -14.82
CA GLY A 681 -26.69 2.46 -14.63
C GLY A 681 -27.36 1.97 -13.36
N THR A 682 -27.68 2.90 -12.49
CA THR A 682 -28.45 2.67 -11.28
C THR A 682 -29.74 1.96 -11.65
N THR A 683 -29.84 0.69 -11.32
CA THR A 683 -31.12 -0.02 -11.40
C THR A 683 -32.00 0.57 -10.31
N PRO A 684 -33.05 1.32 -10.63
CA PRO A 684 -33.92 1.93 -9.62
C PRO A 684 -34.45 0.86 -8.67
N GLY A 685 -34.35 1.10 -7.36
CA GLY A 685 -34.78 0.19 -6.33
C GLY A 685 -33.77 -0.92 -6.01
N LEU A 686 -32.51 -0.76 -6.38
CA LEU A 686 -31.45 -1.71 -6.03
C LEU A 686 -31.22 -1.75 -4.52
N GLU A 687 -31.17 -0.59 -3.87
CA GLU A 687 -31.08 -0.46 -2.41
C GLU A 687 -32.26 -1.17 -1.70
N GLU A 688 -33.48 -0.99 -2.20
CA GLU A 688 -34.67 -1.66 -1.65
C GLU A 688 -34.57 -3.18 -1.77
N LYS A 689 -33.88 -3.69 -2.80
CA LYS A 689 -33.70 -5.13 -3.03
C LYS A 689 -32.55 -5.75 -2.27
N LEU A 690 -31.43 -5.05 -2.17
CA LEU A 690 -30.21 -5.59 -1.56
C LEU A 690 -30.11 -5.28 -0.07
N GLY A 691 -30.73 -4.18 0.39
CA GLY A 691 -30.39 -3.62 1.69
C GLY A 691 -28.90 -3.22 1.76
N SER A 692 -28.36 -3.14 2.93
CA SER A 692 -26.93 -2.94 3.14
C SER A 692 -26.17 -4.24 2.78
N LEU A 693 -25.35 -4.22 1.73
CA LEU A 693 -24.50 -5.38 1.39
C LEU A 693 -23.51 -5.68 2.51
N ARG A 694 -22.96 -4.65 3.11
CA ARG A 694 -22.08 -4.76 4.27
C ARG A 694 -22.72 -5.57 5.41
N ASP A 695 -23.97 -5.26 5.76
CA ASP A 695 -24.69 -5.99 6.82
C ASP A 695 -24.94 -7.44 6.43
N ARG A 696 -25.19 -7.72 5.15
CA ARG A 696 -25.35 -9.08 4.63
C ARG A 696 -24.06 -9.88 4.70
N PHE A 697 -22.91 -9.31 4.36
CA PHE A 697 -21.61 -9.98 4.51
C PHE A 697 -21.34 -10.31 5.98
N TRP A 698 -21.59 -9.39 6.90
CA TRP A 698 -21.42 -9.62 8.33
C TRP A 698 -22.42 -10.63 8.90
N GLU A 699 -23.62 -10.74 8.31
CA GLU A 699 -24.56 -11.79 8.70
C GLU A 699 -24.07 -13.18 8.27
N GLU A 700 -23.55 -13.31 7.05
CA GLU A 700 -22.96 -14.58 6.60
C GLU A 700 -21.69 -14.94 7.37
N GLN A 701 -20.84 -13.97 7.75
CA GLN A 701 -19.70 -14.20 8.62
C GLN A 701 -20.11 -14.73 9.99
N LYS A 702 -21.18 -14.18 10.58
CA LYS A 702 -21.76 -14.71 11.83
C LYS A 702 -22.32 -16.12 11.68
N ASN A 703 -22.71 -16.50 10.49
CA ASN A 703 -23.18 -17.85 10.16
C ASN A 703 -22.03 -18.84 9.95
N GLY A 704 -20.79 -18.38 9.89
CA GLY A 704 -19.57 -19.19 9.76
C GLY A 704 -18.88 -19.12 8.41
N ASP A 705 -19.31 -18.25 7.53
CA ASP A 705 -18.62 -17.95 6.27
C ASP A 705 -17.40 -17.04 6.54
N GLU A 706 -16.44 -17.01 5.62
CA GLU A 706 -15.37 -16.01 5.63
C GLU A 706 -15.76 -14.82 4.74
N VAL A 707 -15.36 -13.62 5.17
CA VAL A 707 -15.52 -12.39 4.39
C VAL A 707 -14.14 -11.85 4.05
N TRP A 708 -13.83 -11.80 2.79
CA TRP A 708 -12.62 -11.24 2.22
C TRP A 708 -12.97 -10.00 1.38
N TRP A 709 -11.98 -9.28 0.95
CA TRP A 709 -12.16 -8.23 -0.04
C TRP A 709 -10.95 -8.09 -0.97
N TYR A 710 -11.09 -7.29 -2.02
CA TYR A 710 -10.02 -7.03 -2.95
C TYR A 710 -10.09 -5.64 -3.56
N VAL A 711 -8.96 -5.19 -4.07
CA VAL A 711 -8.85 -3.99 -4.92
C VAL A 711 -8.22 -4.37 -6.27
N THR A 712 -8.38 -3.51 -7.25
CA THR A 712 -7.68 -3.57 -8.54
C THR A 712 -7.19 -2.16 -8.86
N ARG A 713 -7.43 -1.66 -10.07
CA ARG A 713 -7.37 -0.22 -10.37
C ARG A 713 -8.55 0.57 -9.77
N PHE A 714 -9.50 -0.12 -9.20
CA PHE A 714 -10.64 0.38 -8.44
C PHE A 714 -10.62 -0.15 -7.02
N PRO A 715 -11.19 0.60 -6.07
CA PRO A 715 -11.88 1.89 -6.20
C PRO A 715 -10.96 3.03 -6.62
N ASN A 716 -11.53 4.24 -6.79
CA ASN A 716 -10.78 5.45 -7.04
C ASN A 716 -10.46 6.17 -5.73
N ASP A 717 -9.45 7.05 -5.77
CA ASP A 717 -9.22 8.02 -4.71
C ASP A 717 -10.55 8.77 -4.36
N PRO A 718 -10.89 8.93 -3.04
CA PRO A 718 -10.02 8.72 -1.88
C PRO A 718 -9.92 7.28 -1.37
N GLU A 719 -10.64 6.30 -1.92
CA GLU A 719 -10.46 4.91 -1.51
C GLU A 719 -9.14 4.34 -2.02
N ILE A 720 -8.52 3.49 -1.22
CA ILE A 720 -7.14 3.05 -1.43
C ILE A 720 -7.04 1.87 -2.40
N THR A 721 -6.07 1.94 -3.31
CA THR A 721 -5.69 0.84 -4.21
C THR A 721 -4.17 0.64 -4.20
N PHE A 722 -3.68 -0.47 -4.79
CA PHE A 722 -2.25 -0.79 -4.85
C PHE A 722 -1.55 -0.27 -6.11
N ILE A 723 -1.94 0.90 -6.59
CA ILE A 723 -1.31 1.55 -7.75
C ILE A 723 -0.17 2.48 -7.31
N ILE A 724 0.73 2.83 -8.22
CA ILE A 724 1.86 3.73 -7.92
C ILE A 724 1.39 5.15 -7.60
N ASN A 725 0.24 5.56 -8.13
CA ASN A 725 -0.35 6.86 -7.87
C ASN A 725 -0.77 7.04 -6.38
N THR A 726 -1.11 5.95 -5.71
CA THR A 726 -1.49 5.96 -4.28
C THR A 726 -0.26 6.14 -3.41
N ASP A 727 -0.34 6.99 -2.40
CA ASP A 727 0.72 7.14 -1.42
C ASP A 727 1.02 5.82 -0.70
N ALA A 728 2.29 5.58 -0.43
CA ALA A 728 2.69 4.27 0.10
C ALA A 728 2.16 4.04 1.53
N VAL A 729 2.01 5.09 2.34
CA VAL A 729 1.40 4.99 3.67
C VAL A 729 -0.07 4.59 3.59
N ASN A 730 -0.79 5.08 2.57
CA ASN A 730 -2.19 4.73 2.38
C ASN A 730 -2.35 3.23 2.08
N ILE A 731 -1.41 2.63 1.33
CA ILE A 731 -1.41 1.18 1.08
C ILE A 731 -1.29 0.39 2.39
N ARG A 732 -0.49 0.86 3.35
CA ARG A 732 -0.40 0.29 4.71
C ARG A 732 -1.72 0.45 5.47
N THR A 733 -2.39 1.60 5.30
CA THR A 733 -3.69 1.91 5.91
C THR A 733 -4.80 0.92 5.54
N VAL A 734 -4.77 0.33 4.35
CA VAL A 734 -5.75 -0.71 3.93
C VAL A 734 -5.87 -1.84 4.95
N PHE A 735 -4.76 -2.23 5.59
CA PHE A 735 -4.79 -3.31 6.58
C PHE A 735 -5.33 -2.86 7.94
N TRP A 736 -5.23 -1.59 8.27
CA TRP A 736 -5.95 -0.98 9.40
C TRP A 736 -7.45 -0.97 9.14
N GLN A 737 -7.86 -0.61 7.92
CA GLN A 737 -9.26 -0.69 7.48
C GLN A 737 -9.75 -2.15 7.44
N THR A 738 -8.92 -3.10 6.98
CA THR A 738 -9.25 -4.54 7.02
C THR A 738 -9.59 -4.99 8.43
N LYS A 739 -8.84 -4.52 9.42
CA LYS A 739 -9.10 -4.81 10.84
C LYS A 739 -10.37 -4.11 11.33
N LEU A 740 -10.55 -2.82 11.04
CA LEU A 740 -11.72 -2.03 11.43
C LEU A 740 -13.04 -2.65 10.94
N TYR A 741 -13.03 -3.12 9.70
CA TYR A 741 -14.22 -3.74 9.08
C TYR A 741 -14.40 -5.22 9.43
N GLY A 742 -13.48 -5.81 10.20
CA GLY A 742 -13.56 -7.23 10.60
C GLY A 742 -13.50 -8.21 9.42
N VAL A 743 -12.73 -7.89 8.40
CA VAL A 743 -12.57 -8.69 7.19
C VAL A 743 -11.47 -9.73 7.40
N ASP A 744 -11.75 -11.00 7.02
CA ASP A 744 -10.90 -12.16 7.33
C ASP A 744 -9.68 -12.30 6.39
N GLY A 745 -9.72 -11.64 5.22
CA GLY A 745 -8.62 -11.81 4.27
C GLY A 745 -8.64 -10.83 3.10
N PHE A 746 -7.49 -10.77 2.41
CA PHE A 746 -7.25 -9.88 1.29
C PHE A 746 -6.84 -10.66 0.04
N LEU A 747 -7.54 -10.40 -1.05
CA LEU A 747 -7.23 -10.97 -2.37
C LEU A 747 -6.69 -9.89 -3.30
N TYR A 748 -5.68 -10.23 -4.13
CA TYR A 748 -5.20 -9.35 -5.18
C TYR A 748 -4.98 -10.13 -6.49
N TYR A 749 -5.48 -9.59 -7.58
CA TYR A 749 -5.59 -10.34 -8.84
C TYR A 749 -4.26 -10.66 -9.52
N SER A 750 -3.19 -9.86 -9.25
CA SER A 750 -1.84 -10.12 -9.74
C SER A 750 -0.78 -9.30 -9.01
N ILE A 751 0.41 -9.86 -8.84
CA ILE A 751 1.60 -9.18 -8.30
C ILE A 751 2.67 -8.94 -9.35
N ASN A 752 2.55 -9.59 -10.53
CA ASN A 752 3.53 -9.52 -11.61
C ASN A 752 2.86 -9.59 -12.99
N HIS A 753 1.82 -8.77 -13.18
CA HIS A 753 1.16 -8.62 -14.46
C HIS A 753 2.06 -7.89 -15.47
N TRP A 754 3.08 -8.60 -15.95
CA TRP A 754 4.12 -8.04 -16.84
C TRP A 754 3.79 -8.15 -18.32
N SER A 755 2.64 -8.66 -18.70
CA SER A 755 2.11 -8.70 -20.07
C SER A 755 1.08 -7.61 -20.31
N ASN A 756 1.09 -6.99 -21.46
CA ASN A 756 0.06 -6.03 -21.84
C ASN A 756 -1.20 -6.73 -22.41
N SER A 757 -2.30 -6.00 -22.53
CA SER A 757 -3.59 -6.46 -23.08
C SER A 757 -3.51 -6.98 -24.53
N GLU A 758 -2.41 -6.75 -25.24
CA GLU A 758 -2.15 -7.26 -26.58
C GLU A 758 -1.43 -8.62 -26.57
N GLY A 759 -1.18 -9.21 -25.38
CA GLY A 759 -0.41 -10.44 -25.21
C GLY A 759 1.06 -10.27 -25.57
N ARG A 760 1.54 -9.03 -25.64
CA ARG A 760 2.95 -8.74 -25.84
C ARG A 760 3.61 -8.65 -24.49
N TYR A 761 4.37 -9.66 -24.21
CA TYR A 761 5.21 -9.65 -23.01
C TYR A 761 6.20 -8.49 -23.05
N TRP A 762 6.43 -7.89 -21.93
CA TRP A 762 7.44 -6.86 -21.68
C TRP A 762 8.82 -7.25 -22.18
N VAL A 763 9.05 -8.53 -22.26
CA VAL A 763 10.26 -9.15 -22.76
C VAL A 763 9.96 -9.80 -24.10
N ASN A 764 9.82 -9.01 -25.17
CA ASN A 764 9.92 -9.57 -26.51
C ASN A 764 11.35 -9.33 -27.03
N PRO A 765 12.24 -10.32 -26.98
CA PRO A 765 13.62 -10.18 -27.46
C PRO A 765 13.70 -9.78 -28.93
N GLY A 766 12.65 -10.03 -29.69
CA GLY A 766 12.57 -9.70 -31.12
C GLY A 766 12.01 -8.32 -31.44
N SER A 767 11.38 -7.63 -30.48
CA SER A 767 10.73 -6.34 -30.77
C SER A 767 11.65 -5.13 -30.65
N GLY A 768 12.80 -5.27 -30.03
CA GLY A 768 13.71 -4.16 -29.74
C GLY A 768 13.13 -3.07 -28.83
N VAL A 769 11.97 -3.35 -28.20
CA VAL A 769 11.36 -2.46 -27.21
C VAL A 769 11.91 -2.86 -25.85
N PRO A 770 12.72 -2.00 -25.21
CA PRO A 770 13.18 -2.27 -23.85
C PRO A 770 11.97 -2.34 -22.90
N PHE A 771 12.06 -3.18 -21.88
CA PHE A 771 11.08 -3.28 -20.78
C PHE A 771 10.66 -1.92 -20.17
N TYR A 772 11.40 -0.89 -20.39
CA TYR A 772 11.26 0.46 -19.84
C TYR A 772 10.65 1.53 -20.70
N HIS A 773 10.52 1.31 -21.97
CA HIS A 773 9.43 2.03 -22.60
C HIS A 773 8.10 1.55 -21.99
N GLY A 774 8.21 0.65 -21.09
CA GLY A 774 7.28 0.00 -20.29
C GLY A 774 6.71 0.73 -19.07
N LEU A 775 7.05 1.92 -18.74
CA LEU A 775 6.13 2.79 -18.04
C LEU A 775 4.89 3.07 -18.88
N ASP A 776 5.04 3.23 -20.18
CA ASP A 776 3.90 3.27 -21.11
C ASP A 776 3.03 2.03 -21.02
N ALA A 777 3.57 0.92 -20.59
CA ALA A 777 2.87 -0.33 -20.51
C ALA A 777 2.43 -0.68 -19.08
N MET A 778 3.04 -0.11 -18.04
CA MET A 778 2.50 -0.06 -16.68
C MET A 778 1.36 0.97 -16.58
N HIS A 779 1.22 1.78 -17.61
CA HIS A 779 0.26 2.85 -17.76
C HIS A 779 -0.97 2.32 -18.48
N GLU A 780 -2.04 2.11 -17.73
CA GLU A 780 -3.34 1.80 -18.30
C GLU A 780 -4.06 3.11 -18.65
N ILE A 781 -4.06 3.48 -19.95
CA ILE A 781 -5.01 4.47 -20.45
C ILE A 781 -6.27 3.71 -20.83
N ASN A 782 -7.28 3.81 -20.02
CA ASN A 782 -8.61 3.37 -20.43
C ASN A 782 -9.38 4.60 -20.95
N SER A 783 -9.82 4.55 -22.20
CA SER A 783 -10.63 5.64 -22.81
C SER A 783 -11.97 5.87 -22.09
N ASN A 784 -12.35 4.97 -21.20
CA ASN A 784 -13.59 5.05 -20.41
C ASN A 784 -13.34 5.64 -19.00
N TYR A 785 -12.08 5.93 -18.63
CA TYR A 785 -11.74 6.49 -17.33
C TYR A 785 -10.93 7.77 -17.49
N PRO A 786 -11.25 8.83 -16.75
CA PRO A 786 -10.59 10.13 -16.91
C PRO A 786 -9.20 10.20 -16.29
N TYR A 787 -8.69 9.12 -15.67
CA TYR A 787 -7.41 9.11 -14.97
C TYR A 787 -6.51 7.96 -15.44
N GLU A 788 -5.23 8.23 -15.33
CA GLU A 788 -4.16 7.32 -15.69
C GLU A 788 -3.76 6.48 -14.48
N VAL A 789 -3.63 5.17 -14.66
CA VAL A 789 -3.28 4.21 -13.63
C VAL A 789 -1.90 3.64 -13.88
N TYR A 790 -1.03 3.65 -12.89
CA TYR A 790 0.32 3.13 -12.99
C TYR A 790 0.55 1.95 -12.04
N GLY A 791 1.15 0.87 -12.55
CA GLY A 791 1.59 -0.29 -11.76
C GLY A 791 0.48 -1.17 -11.20
N ASN A 792 -0.74 -1.10 -11.76
CA ASN A 792 -1.83 -2.01 -11.39
C ASN A 792 -1.45 -3.47 -11.68
N GLY A 793 -1.56 -4.35 -10.67
CA GLY A 793 -1.16 -5.76 -10.79
C GLY A 793 0.35 -6.00 -10.79
N ILE A 794 1.17 -5.02 -10.41
CA ILE A 794 2.62 -5.13 -10.37
C ILE A 794 3.11 -4.69 -8.99
N LEU A 795 3.43 -5.64 -8.12
CA LEU A 795 4.00 -5.40 -6.79
C LEU A 795 5.45 -5.87 -6.69
N ILE A 796 5.90 -6.70 -7.63
CA ILE A 796 7.28 -7.14 -7.77
C ILE A 796 7.76 -6.89 -9.19
N TYR A 797 9.07 -6.72 -9.32
CA TYR A 797 9.77 -6.56 -10.59
C TYR A 797 10.71 -7.74 -10.81
N SER A 798 10.92 -8.12 -12.08
CA SER A 798 11.82 -9.22 -12.38
C SER A 798 13.26 -8.89 -11.98
N GLY A 799 13.87 -9.79 -11.19
CA GLY A 799 15.29 -9.66 -10.81
C GLY A 799 16.23 -9.68 -12.01
N ALA A 800 15.82 -10.27 -13.14
CA ALA A 800 16.61 -10.28 -14.36
C ALA A 800 17.04 -8.88 -14.82
N TYR A 801 16.20 -7.86 -14.59
CA TYR A 801 16.50 -6.48 -14.96
C TYR A 801 17.54 -5.81 -14.06
N PHE A 802 17.69 -6.33 -12.85
CA PHE A 802 18.61 -5.83 -11.85
C PHE A 802 19.81 -6.76 -11.65
N ALA A 803 20.04 -7.65 -12.61
CA ALA A 803 21.12 -8.64 -12.64
C ALA A 803 21.17 -9.57 -11.39
N GLN A 804 19.99 -9.99 -10.93
CA GLN A 804 19.83 -10.89 -9.80
C GLN A 804 18.78 -11.99 -10.07
N THR A 805 18.76 -13.02 -9.23
CA THR A 805 17.82 -14.14 -9.31
C THR A 805 16.51 -13.87 -8.63
N ASP A 806 16.55 -13.25 -7.46
CA ASP A 806 15.39 -12.97 -6.67
C ASP A 806 14.64 -11.76 -7.25
N PRO A 807 13.30 -11.67 -7.07
CA PRO A 807 12.55 -10.51 -7.50
C PRO A 807 12.98 -9.26 -6.76
N VAL A 808 12.64 -8.11 -7.33
CA VAL A 808 12.79 -6.82 -6.67
C VAL A 808 11.43 -6.37 -6.17
N ALA A 809 11.34 -6.08 -4.88
CA ALA A 809 10.13 -5.54 -4.26
C ALA A 809 9.83 -4.13 -4.79
N SER A 810 8.56 -3.78 -4.84
CA SER A 810 8.13 -2.38 -4.91
C SER A 810 8.03 -1.77 -3.50
N LEU A 811 8.07 -0.46 -3.40
CA LEU A 811 7.74 0.26 -2.17
C LEU A 811 6.32 -0.09 -1.67
N ARG A 812 5.40 -0.37 -2.59
CA ARG A 812 4.03 -0.82 -2.30
C ARG A 812 3.98 -2.20 -1.64
N LEU A 813 4.83 -3.14 -2.06
CA LEU A 813 4.91 -4.46 -1.41
C LEU A 813 5.48 -4.36 0.00
N GLU A 814 6.45 -3.47 0.24
CA GLU A 814 6.91 -3.16 1.61
C GLU A 814 5.75 -2.66 2.46
N SER A 815 4.96 -1.71 1.95
CA SER A 815 3.78 -1.18 2.65
C SER A 815 2.70 -2.24 2.94
N ILE A 816 2.51 -3.20 2.05
CA ILE A 816 1.59 -4.33 2.25
C ILE A 816 2.09 -5.22 3.39
N ARG A 817 3.38 -5.60 3.41
CA ARG A 817 3.96 -6.39 4.50
C ARG A 817 3.76 -5.69 5.83
N ASP A 818 4.16 -4.42 5.90
CA ASP A 818 4.10 -3.65 7.14
C ASP A 818 2.65 -3.46 7.62
N GLY A 819 1.71 -3.32 6.68
CA GLY A 819 0.28 -3.28 7.00
C GLY A 819 -0.24 -4.60 7.57
N ILE A 820 0.20 -5.74 7.04
CA ILE A 820 -0.12 -7.07 7.59
C ILE A 820 0.50 -7.22 9.00
N GLU A 821 1.72 -6.75 9.20
CA GLU A 821 2.40 -6.79 10.51
C GLU A 821 1.69 -5.87 11.52
N ASP A 822 1.21 -4.69 11.12
CA ASP A 822 0.35 -3.84 11.97
C ASP A 822 -0.97 -4.54 12.35
N TYR A 823 -1.58 -5.27 11.41
CA TYR A 823 -2.77 -6.06 11.70
C TYR A 823 -2.52 -7.08 12.82
N GLU A 824 -1.33 -7.69 12.87
CA GLU A 824 -0.94 -8.60 13.94
C GLU A 824 -0.81 -7.90 15.30
N TYR A 825 -0.23 -6.68 15.34
CA TYR A 825 -0.18 -5.87 16.57
C TYR A 825 -1.60 -5.63 17.10
N MET A 826 -2.50 -5.21 16.22
CA MET A 826 -3.91 -4.96 16.56
C MET A 826 -4.61 -6.24 17.02
N SER A 827 -4.32 -7.38 16.38
CA SER A 827 -4.88 -8.69 16.78
C SER A 827 -4.35 -9.18 18.14
N MET A 828 -3.08 -8.92 18.45
CA MET A 828 -2.52 -9.21 19.76
C MET A 828 -3.20 -8.37 20.84
N LEU A 829 -3.38 -7.08 20.59
CA LEU A 829 -4.05 -6.17 21.51
C LEU A 829 -5.54 -6.52 21.72
N GLU A 830 -6.23 -6.88 20.62
CA GLU A 830 -7.64 -7.31 20.65
C GLU A 830 -7.86 -8.54 21.53
N LYS A 831 -6.95 -9.51 21.49
CA LYS A 831 -7.01 -10.71 22.33
C LYS A 831 -6.95 -10.39 23.83
N VAL A 832 -6.39 -9.24 24.20
CA VAL A 832 -6.25 -8.80 25.59
C VAL A 832 -7.39 -7.87 26.01
N TYR A 833 -7.67 -6.86 25.21
CA TYR A 833 -8.57 -5.75 25.59
C TYR A 833 -9.89 -5.73 24.81
N GLY A 834 -10.04 -6.58 23.79
CA GLY A 834 -11.25 -6.68 22.96
C GLY A 834 -11.29 -5.72 21.78
N THR A 835 -12.26 -5.96 20.88
CA THR A 835 -12.41 -5.28 19.60
C THR A 835 -12.69 -3.78 19.74
N ASP A 836 -13.47 -3.37 20.75
CA ASP A 836 -13.86 -1.97 20.94
C ASP A 836 -12.63 -1.07 21.21
N VAL A 837 -11.64 -1.58 21.96
CA VAL A 837 -10.38 -0.86 22.24
C VAL A 837 -9.57 -0.69 20.98
N VAL A 838 -9.42 -1.76 20.20
CA VAL A 838 -8.65 -1.74 18.95
C VAL A 838 -9.31 -0.83 17.93
N ASN A 839 -10.63 -0.88 17.79
CA ASN A 839 -11.37 0.02 16.91
C ASN A 839 -11.21 1.48 17.34
N GLY A 840 -11.18 1.76 18.65
CA GLY A 840 -10.89 3.11 19.16
C GLY A 840 -9.54 3.62 18.69
N ILE A 841 -8.49 2.78 18.72
CA ILE A 841 -7.15 3.13 18.23
C ILE A 841 -7.14 3.32 16.70
N ILE A 842 -7.80 2.43 15.96
CA ILE A 842 -7.85 2.51 14.50
C ILE A 842 -8.55 3.79 14.05
N THR A 843 -9.62 4.18 14.73
CA THR A 843 -10.41 5.37 14.35
C THR A 843 -9.67 6.68 14.56
N GLU A 844 -8.58 6.70 15.31
CA GLU A 844 -7.67 7.85 15.35
C GLU A 844 -6.87 8.03 14.04
N TRP A 845 -6.83 7.01 13.19
CA TRP A 845 -6.13 7.06 11.91
C TRP A 845 -7.07 7.00 10.70
N THR A 846 -8.08 6.14 10.76
CA THR A 846 -9.03 5.92 9.65
C THR A 846 -10.40 5.59 10.19
N THR A 847 -11.42 6.34 9.77
CA THR A 847 -12.82 6.15 10.17
C THR A 847 -13.64 5.44 9.11
N GLY A 848 -13.14 5.38 7.88
CA GLY A 848 -13.80 4.76 6.75
C GLY A 848 -12.86 4.49 5.56
N LEU A 849 -13.38 3.95 4.47
CA LEU A 849 -12.57 3.55 3.32
C LEU A 849 -11.96 4.74 2.56
N GLY A 850 -12.64 5.88 2.56
CA GLY A 850 -12.16 7.15 1.99
C GLY A 850 -11.77 8.18 3.04
N GLU A 851 -11.75 7.79 4.32
CA GLU A 851 -11.54 8.70 5.45
C GLU A 851 -10.34 8.25 6.28
N TYR A 852 -9.18 8.84 6.04
CA TYR A 852 -7.93 8.49 6.73
C TYR A 852 -6.95 9.67 6.67
N SER A 853 -6.03 9.71 7.64
CA SER A 853 -4.92 10.65 7.62
C SER A 853 -3.83 10.22 6.63
N THR A 854 -3.10 11.18 6.07
CA THR A 854 -1.91 10.94 5.23
C THR A 854 -0.63 11.42 5.91
N ASP A 855 -0.71 11.93 7.13
CA ASP A 855 0.43 12.40 7.92
C ASP A 855 1.29 11.21 8.37
N VAL A 856 2.43 11.02 7.71
CA VAL A 856 3.33 9.88 7.94
C VAL A 856 3.99 9.95 9.33
N GLU A 857 4.22 11.16 9.87
CA GLU A 857 4.79 11.31 11.22
C GLU A 857 3.75 10.93 12.29
N ALA A 858 2.52 11.42 12.16
CA ALA A 858 1.42 11.03 13.06
C ALA A 858 1.17 9.50 13.00
N PHE A 859 1.24 8.89 11.83
CA PHE A 859 1.16 7.45 11.69
C PHE A 859 2.27 6.72 12.46
N ARG A 860 3.52 7.19 12.33
CA ARG A 860 4.67 6.62 13.03
C ARG A 860 4.50 6.70 14.54
N GLU A 861 4.02 7.83 15.04
CA GLU A 861 3.75 8.03 16.47
C GLU A 861 2.65 7.12 16.98
N LEU A 862 1.53 7.03 16.27
CA LEU A 862 0.44 6.13 16.61
C LEU A 862 0.89 4.66 16.64
N ARG A 863 1.68 4.25 15.65
CA ARG A 863 2.23 2.90 15.60
C ARG A 863 3.21 2.63 16.75
N ALA A 864 4.03 3.60 17.13
CA ALA A 864 4.91 3.48 18.29
C ALA A 864 4.11 3.31 19.59
N LYS A 865 3.03 4.08 19.76
CA LYS A 865 2.07 3.94 20.87
C LYS A 865 1.43 2.54 20.86
N LEU A 866 0.99 2.05 19.70
CA LEU A 866 0.44 0.70 19.55
C LEU A 866 1.46 -0.37 19.97
N GLY A 867 2.73 -0.26 19.55
CA GLY A 867 3.79 -1.19 19.93
C GLY A 867 4.04 -1.22 21.44
N ALA A 868 4.09 -0.06 22.07
CA ALA A 868 4.26 0.06 23.51
C ALA A 868 3.06 -0.53 24.30
N LEU A 869 1.83 -0.33 23.81
CA LEU A 869 0.63 -0.94 24.41
C LEU A 869 0.62 -2.47 24.27
N VAL A 870 1.04 -3.01 23.13
CA VAL A 870 1.15 -4.47 22.95
C VAL A 870 2.19 -5.05 23.89
N GLU A 871 3.36 -4.41 24.03
CA GLU A 871 4.39 -4.87 24.96
C GLU A 871 3.89 -4.84 26.43
N ALA A 872 3.25 -3.76 26.85
CA ALA A 872 2.64 -3.64 28.19
C ALA A 872 1.57 -4.72 28.41
N ALA A 873 0.72 -4.97 27.41
CA ALA A 873 -0.33 -6.00 27.48
C ALA A 873 0.24 -7.42 27.60
N VAL A 874 1.33 -7.71 26.88
CA VAL A 874 2.02 -9.01 26.94
C VAL A 874 2.74 -9.20 28.27
N ASN A 875 3.39 -8.16 28.79
CA ASN A 875 4.08 -8.19 30.07
C ASN A 875 3.11 -8.39 31.27
N ALA A 876 1.85 -7.96 31.13
CA ALA A 876 0.82 -8.08 32.17
C ALA A 876 0.19 -9.50 32.25
N GLN A 877 0.41 -10.36 31.26
CA GLN A 877 -0.07 -11.76 31.25
C GLN A 877 0.92 -12.71 31.91
#